data_022ae9e7874753948640d4e822972d26
#
_entry.id   022ae9e7874753948640d4e822972d26
#
_cell.length_a   1.000
_cell.length_b   1.000
_cell.length_c   1.000
_cell.angle_alpha   90.00
_cell.angle_beta   90.00
_cell.angle_gamma   90.00
#
_symmetry.space_group_name_H-M   'P 1'
#
loop_
_entity.id
_entity.type
_entity.pdbx_description
1 polymer ?
#
loop_
_entity_poly.entity_id
_entity_poly.type
_entity_poly.pdbx_seq_one_letter_code
_entity_poly.pdbx_strand_id
1 'polypeptide(L)'
;MMQTVTQWLEQLGLAQYAEGFERNAIDPGLLSELTDADLERLGVNALGHRKKLLKAIEALPASGTIPAPRSTNSVAPMPFAETILASKSALEGERRQLTVLFCDMVGFTELANRVDPEVLQGIIRSYEDACAVCITRYEGCVFQRLGDGIVAFFGFPLAHEGEAERAIHAGLAIIAALSRLDVPDAGHLTVRIGIATGLVVVSSAEQGAVGDTMNLAARLQGTAQPGSIVVSERVHRLAGGAFDYDDLGEQTLKGIAYPTRAYRIVAVSQASSRFEAANQGMLTPLVGREHEISMLLERWQQAQDGEGQVVLLCAEPGIGKSRILNALRERLENQGAQTLRFQCSPYYINSAFWPSIDNIERALKFGRDEAPESKLDKLEALVVSHFGRPLADVRFVASMLSIPCEERYGLMPMTPQKHKEETLRSLVDLTEAAARKQPCVMLYEDLHWVDPTTLEMLDLLIDRVRSVPLLIVLTHRPEFDSRWSQHGHVIALNLSKLTRAQSGAMVSRVAGAKALPSDLLEQILTKTDGVPLFVEELTKSILESGELTDNGDRYEYAGASRAITIPATLRDSLMARLDRFMPVKEIAQIGAAIGREFSYDLIVAVAPLPQVQVGDALARLTESGLAFRRGTPPDAVYTFKHALVQDAAYDSLLKSRRQDLHGKIARVIQERFPAIATTEPEVLALHYTRAGLHMEAAPCWLLATASGFADLATARCPASSQHGAASMCSPARV
;
A
#
# COMPACT_ATOMS: atom_id res chain seq x y z
N MET A 1 32.83 -12.73 16.03
CA MET A 1 33.59 -14.00 16.04
C MET A 1 32.59 -15.11 15.94
N MET A 2 32.66 -15.94 14.89
CA MET A 2 31.82 -17.12 14.76
C MET A 2 32.06 -18.03 15.98
N GLN A 3 31.02 -18.25 16.79
CA GLN A 3 31.09 -19.31 17.79
C GLN A 3 31.04 -20.66 17.02
N THR A 4 32.04 -21.49 17.21
CA THR A 4 32.05 -22.86 16.71
C THR A 4 31.07 -23.70 17.52
N VAL A 5 30.57 -24.80 16.95
CA VAL A 5 29.68 -25.76 17.66
C VAL A 5 30.40 -26.28 18.92
N THR A 6 31.70 -26.43 18.87
CA THR A 6 32.56 -26.79 20.03
C THR A 6 32.43 -25.78 21.17
N GLN A 7 32.57 -24.48 20.90
CA GLN A 7 32.43 -23.42 21.91
C GLN A 7 31.01 -23.35 22.49
N TRP A 8 29.98 -23.61 21.68
CA TRP A 8 28.60 -23.67 22.13
C TRP A 8 28.37 -24.88 23.07
N LEU A 9 28.91 -26.05 22.76
CA LEU A 9 28.88 -27.22 23.64
C LEU A 9 29.62 -27.02 24.93
N GLU A 10 30.77 -26.32 24.94
CA GLU A 10 31.51 -25.91 26.14
C GLU A 10 30.68 -25.03 27.07
N GLN A 11 29.98 -24.02 26.51
CA GLN A 11 29.11 -23.14 27.30
C GLN A 11 27.96 -23.90 27.97
N LEU A 12 27.48 -24.97 27.33
CA LEU A 12 26.45 -25.86 27.87
C LEU A 12 27.03 -26.87 28.89
N GLY A 13 28.35 -26.91 29.09
CA GLY A 13 29.01 -27.92 29.91
C GLY A 13 28.93 -29.34 29.32
N LEU A 14 28.91 -29.45 28.00
CA LEU A 14 28.75 -30.68 27.24
C LEU A 14 29.87 -30.88 26.21
N ALA A 15 31.09 -30.32 26.52
CA ALA A 15 32.27 -30.39 25.65
C ALA A 15 32.71 -31.82 25.28
N GLN A 16 32.35 -32.82 26.09
CA GLN A 16 32.65 -34.24 25.81
C GLN A 16 31.99 -34.78 24.53
N TYR A 17 31.01 -34.07 23.99
CA TYR A 17 30.37 -34.52 22.73
C TYR A 17 30.89 -33.77 21.50
N ALA A 18 31.77 -32.77 21.64
CA ALA A 18 32.28 -31.95 20.54
C ALA A 18 32.88 -32.80 19.40
N GLU A 19 33.67 -33.81 19.74
CA GLU A 19 34.26 -34.72 18.74
C GLU A 19 33.19 -35.48 17.88
N GLY A 20 32.05 -35.82 18.49
CA GLY A 20 30.93 -36.44 17.78
C GLY A 20 30.28 -35.52 16.76
N PHE A 21 30.13 -34.24 17.11
CA PHE A 21 29.58 -33.22 16.21
C PHE A 21 30.56 -32.87 15.09
N GLU A 22 31.85 -32.72 15.38
CA GLU A 22 32.89 -32.46 14.38
C GLU A 22 33.06 -33.64 13.38
N ARG A 23 33.10 -34.87 13.86
CA ARG A 23 33.24 -36.08 13.03
C ARG A 23 32.08 -36.25 12.05
N ASN A 24 30.87 -35.74 12.40
CA ASN A 24 29.69 -35.79 11.54
C ASN A 24 29.45 -34.46 10.83
N ALA A 25 30.45 -33.55 10.81
CA ALA A 25 30.41 -32.26 10.10
C ALA A 25 29.16 -31.39 10.45
N ILE A 26 28.72 -31.41 11.71
CA ILE A 26 27.61 -30.58 12.17
C ILE A 26 28.10 -29.15 12.35
N ASP A 27 27.64 -28.26 11.51
CA ASP A 27 27.90 -26.82 11.61
C ASP A 27 26.79 -26.08 12.41
N PRO A 28 27.00 -24.80 12.80
CA PRO A 28 26.01 -24.04 13.56
C PRO A 28 24.65 -23.90 12.85
N GLY A 29 24.59 -23.97 11.52
CA GLY A 29 23.37 -23.88 10.74
C GLY A 29 22.49 -25.13 10.83
N LEU A 30 23.12 -26.31 11.03
CA LEU A 30 22.41 -27.57 11.14
C LEU A 30 21.91 -27.87 12.56
N LEU A 31 22.32 -27.10 13.57
CA LEU A 31 21.91 -27.35 14.95
C LEU A 31 20.37 -27.31 15.12
N SER A 32 19.69 -26.43 14.42
CA SER A 32 18.23 -26.29 14.50
C SER A 32 17.45 -27.47 13.89
N GLU A 33 18.10 -28.30 13.09
CA GLU A 33 17.47 -29.44 12.41
C GLU A 33 17.67 -30.76 13.16
N LEU A 34 18.48 -30.78 14.23
CA LEU A 34 18.81 -31.98 14.98
C LEU A 34 17.62 -32.45 15.85
N THR A 35 17.27 -33.72 15.66
CA THR A 35 16.24 -34.41 16.47
C THR A 35 16.86 -35.18 17.64
N ASP A 36 16.04 -35.67 18.59
CA ASP A 36 16.51 -36.53 19.68
C ASP A 36 17.23 -37.79 19.18
N ALA A 37 16.73 -38.39 18.07
CA ALA A 37 17.36 -39.54 17.44
C ALA A 37 18.74 -39.21 16.80
N ASP A 38 18.88 -38.00 16.23
CA ASP A 38 20.16 -37.59 15.65
C ASP A 38 21.20 -37.29 16.74
N LEU A 39 20.81 -36.69 17.86
CA LEU A 39 21.67 -36.50 19.03
C LEU A 39 22.15 -37.85 19.60
N GLU A 40 21.31 -38.87 19.60
CA GLU A 40 21.70 -40.20 20.02
C GLU A 40 22.73 -40.82 19.07
N ARG A 41 22.59 -40.67 17.75
CA ARG A 41 23.56 -41.09 16.71
C ARG A 41 24.89 -40.33 16.82
N LEU A 42 24.86 -39.07 17.24
CA LEU A 42 26.05 -38.26 17.52
C LEU A 42 26.78 -38.67 18.82
N GLY A 43 26.27 -39.69 19.52
CA GLY A 43 26.89 -40.24 20.73
C GLY A 43 26.40 -39.63 22.04
N VAL A 44 25.32 -38.80 22.02
CA VAL A 44 24.71 -38.24 23.22
C VAL A 44 23.74 -39.25 23.84
N ASN A 45 24.28 -40.27 24.49
CA ASN A 45 23.49 -41.40 25.03
C ASN A 45 22.66 -41.02 26.28
N ALA A 46 23.04 -39.96 27.03
CA ALA A 46 22.36 -39.56 28.22
C ALA A 46 21.11 -38.72 27.88
N LEU A 47 19.89 -39.20 28.20
CA LEU A 47 18.62 -38.55 27.93
C LEU A 47 18.57 -37.12 28.49
N GLY A 48 19.15 -36.88 29.69
CA GLY A 48 19.19 -35.54 30.28
C GLY A 48 20.02 -34.56 29.45
N HIS A 49 21.12 -35.02 28.84
CA HIS A 49 21.97 -34.21 27.98
C HIS A 49 21.28 -33.93 26.62
N ARG A 50 20.57 -34.90 26.04
CA ARG A 50 19.78 -34.70 24.83
C ARG A 50 18.68 -33.65 25.05
N LYS A 51 17.91 -33.75 26.15
CA LYS A 51 16.89 -32.74 26.49
C LYS A 51 17.48 -31.35 26.73
N LYS A 52 18.70 -31.29 27.34
CA LYS A 52 19.40 -30.01 27.53
C LYS A 52 19.84 -29.40 26.19
N LEU A 53 20.32 -30.21 25.27
CA LEU A 53 20.71 -29.77 23.93
C LEU A 53 19.48 -29.34 23.11
N LEU A 54 18.41 -30.09 23.08
CA LEU A 54 17.18 -29.73 22.37
C LEU A 54 16.59 -28.42 22.89
N LYS A 55 16.54 -28.24 24.21
CA LYS A 55 16.11 -26.97 24.79
C LYS A 55 17.04 -25.79 24.47
N ALA A 56 18.35 -26.04 24.38
CA ALA A 56 19.33 -25.03 23.98
C ALA A 56 19.24 -24.73 22.47
N ILE A 57 18.91 -25.73 21.64
CA ILE A 57 18.65 -25.59 20.21
C ILE A 57 17.36 -24.78 19.99
N GLU A 58 16.27 -25.07 20.71
CA GLU A 58 15.03 -24.27 20.66
C GLU A 58 15.24 -22.79 21.09
N ALA A 59 16.24 -22.54 21.93
CA ALA A 59 16.58 -21.19 22.37
C ALA A 59 17.56 -20.45 21.43
N LEU A 60 18.10 -21.15 20.40
CA LEU A 60 18.90 -20.52 19.36
C LEU A 60 17.98 -19.71 18.43
N PRO A 61 18.30 -18.45 18.11
CA PRO A 61 17.54 -17.73 17.09
C PRO A 61 17.64 -18.46 15.76
N ALA A 62 16.51 -18.71 15.12
CA ALA A 62 16.41 -19.35 13.82
C ALA A 62 17.09 -18.46 12.78
N SER A 63 18.39 -18.60 12.65
CA SER A 63 19.30 -18.18 11.58
C SER A 63 20.69 -17.94 12.18
N GLY A 64 21.68 -18.67 11.72
CA GLY A 64 23.09 -18.51 12.09
C GLY A 64 23.71 -17.20 11.58
N THR A 65 23.32 -16.06 12.15
CA THR A 65 23.98 -14.77 11.90
C THR A 65 23.99 -13.96 13.19
N ILE A 66 25.21 -13.61 13.63
CA ILE A 66 25.51 -12.80 14.80
C ILE A 66 25.06 -11.35 14.58
N PRO A 67 24.46 -10.65 15.57
CA PRO A 67 24.01 -9.28 15.41
C PRO A 67 25.19 -8.31 15.33
N ALA A 68 25.30 -7.58 14.23
CA ALA A 68 26.04 -6.34 14.12
C ALA A 68 25.32 -5.23 14.91
N PRO A 69 26.01 -4.16 15.36
CA PRO A 69 25.46 -3.18 16.27
C PRO A 69 24.25 -2.46 15.66
N ARG A 70 23.27 -2.23 16.52
CA ARG A 70 21.97 -1.61 16.22
C ARG A 70 22.12 -0.32 15.43
N SER A 71 21.70 -0.36 14.17
CA SER A 71 21.15 0.77 13.46
C SER A 71 19.65 0.54 13.32
N THR A 72 18.91 1.52 13.76
CA THR A 72 17.45 1.55 13.85
C THR A 72 16.78 1.37 12.48
N ASN A 73 15.72 0.55 12.47
CA ASN A 73 14.65 0.47 11.47
C ASN A 73 14.99 -0.07 10.07
N SER A 74 15.07 -1.39 9.96
CA SER A 74 14.58 -2.08 8.76
C SER A 74 13.67 -3.22 9.21
N VAL A 75 12.39 -3.13 8.87
CA VAL A 75 11.44 -4.23 9.00
C VAL A 75 11.83 -5.28 7.96
N ALA A 76 12.48 -6.36 8.41
CA ALA A 76 12.73 -7.52 7.57
C ALA A 76 11.40 -8.21 7.23
N PRO A 77 11.19 -8.71 5.99
CA PRO A 77 9.99 -9.47 5.66
C PRO A 77 9.98 -10.77 6.45
N MET A 78 8.90 -10.99 7.20
CA MET A 78 8.64 -12.24 7.92
C MET A 78 8.49 -13.41 6.95
N PRO A 79 8.94 -14.63 7.28
CA PRO A 79 8.71 -15.80 6.43
C PRO A 79 7.22 -16.05 6.23
N PHE A 80 6.83 -16.28 5.00
CA PHE A 80 5.46 -16.35 4.49
C PHE A 80 4.52 -17.33 5.24
N ALA A 81 5.07 -18.43 5.75
CA ALA A 81 4.30 -19.48 6.44
C ALA A 81 3.84 -19.07 7.86
N GLU A 82 4.62 -18.25 8.58
CA GLU A 82 4.27 -17.85 9.95
C GLU A 82 3.18 -16.77 10.00
N THR A 83 3.11 -15.91 8.99
CA THR A 83 2.08 -14.86 8.90
C THR A 83 0.69 -15.44 8.63
N ILE A 84 0.60 -16.58 7.90
CA ILE A 84 -0.67 -17.26 7.59
C ILE A 84 -1.19 -18.02 8.82
N LEU A 85 -0.31 -18.59 9.64
CA LEU A 85 -0.68 -19.38 10.81
C LEU A 85 -1.12 -18.53 12.02
N ALA A 86 -0.85 -17.24 12.02
CA ALA A 86 -1.08 -16.36 13.16
C ALA A 86 -2.53 -15.86 13.31
N SER A 87 -3.42 -16.01 12.34
CA SER A 87 -4.81 -15.55 12.46
C SER A 87 -5.82 -16.66 12.23
N LYS A 88 -6.68 -16.89 13.23
CA LYS A 88 -7.87 -17.74 13.09
C LYS A 88 -8.81 -17.26 11.98
N SER A 89 -8.80 -15.97 11.66
CA SER A 89 -9.63 -15.37 10.60
C SER A 89 -9.17 -15.77 9.20
N ALA A 90 -7.89 -16.09 9.01
CA ALA A 90 -7.37 -16.60 7.75
C ALA A 90 -7.89 -18.02 7.43
N LEU A 91 -8.26 -18.80 8.44
CA LEU A 91 -8.81 -20.16 8.26
C LEU A 91 -10.27 -20.16 7.77
N GLU A 92 -11.03 -19.09 8.03
CA GLU A 92 -12.47 -19.01 7.76
C GLU A 92 -12.82 -18.39 6.39
N GLY A 93 -11.83 -17.88 5.66
CA GLY A 93 -12.01 -17.18 4.38
C GLY A 93 -12.27 -15.68 4.54
N GLU A 94 -11.71 -14.89 3.63
CA GLU A 94 -11.85 -13.43 3.61
C GLU A 94 -12.32 -12.96 2.24
N ARG A 95 -13.19 -11.94 2.25
CA ARG A 95 -13.63 -11.27 1.03
C ARG A 95 -12.73 -10.08 0.74
N ARG A 96 -11.91 -10.20 -0.31
CA ARG A 96 -10.94 -9.18 -0.71
C ARG A 96 -11.16 -8.69 -2.12
N GLN A 97 -10.83 -7.45 -2.38
CA GLN A 97 -10.56 -6.99 -3.72
C GLN A 97 -9.13 -7.35 -4.06
N LEU A 98 -8.93 -8.16 -5.10
CA LEU A 98 -7.61 -8.61 -5.54
C LEU A 98 -7.40 -8.28 -7.00
N THR A 99 -6.14 -8.05 -7.36
CA THR A 99 -5.72 -8.11 -8.75
C THR A 99 -5.12 -9.49 -9.01
N VAL A 100 -5.71 -10.19 -9.97
CA VAL A 100 -5.37 -11.56 -10.34
C VAL A 100 -4.60 -11.54 -11.64
N LEU A 101 -3.43 -12.18 -11.66
CA LEU A 101 -2.59 -12.37 -12.83
C LEU A 101 -2.58 -13.85 -13.19
N PHE A 102 -2.98 -14.18 -14.42
CA PHE A 102 -2.77 -15.48 -15.05
C PHE A 102 -1.65 -15.36 -16.07
N CYS A 103 -0.65 -16.20 -15.95
CA CYS A 103 0.47 -16.33 -16.88
C CYS A 103 0.53 -17.76 -17.40
N ASP A 104 0.68 -17.97 -18.70
CA ASP A 104 0.66 -19.26 -19.34
C ASP A 104 1.73 -19.33 -20.43
N MET A 105 2.41 -20.48 -20.51
CA MET A 105 3.50 -20.72 -21.46
C MET A 105 2.95 -21.02 -22.85
N VAL A 106 3.44 -20.31 -23.85
CA VAL A 106 3.05 -20.53 -25.24
C VAL A 106 3.74 -21.78 -25.81
N GLY A 107 2.96 -22.66 -26.46
CA GLY A 107 3.51 -23.85 -27.14
C GLY A 107 3.94 -24.98 -26.19
N PHE A 108 3.52 -24.96 -24.93
CA PHE A 108 3.88 -25.98 -23.95
C PHE A 108 3.51 -27.40 -24.38
N THR A 109 2.33 -27.62 -24.97
CA THR A 109 1.92 -28.94 -25.43
C THR A 109 2.85 -29.50 -26.53
N GLU A 110 3.33 -28.67 -27.45
CA GLU A 110 4.29 -29.06 -28.48
C GLU A 110 5.66 -29.32 -27.87
N LEU A 111 6.10 -28.53 -26.91
CA LEU A 111 7.33 -28.70 -26.17
C LEU A 111 7.31 -30.03 -25.40
N ALA A 112 6.23 -30.29 -24.67
CA ALA A 112 6.05 -31.54 -23.89
C ALA A 112 6.08 -32.81 -24.74
N ASN A 113 5.65 -32.74 -26.00
CA ASN A 113 5.70 -33.84 -26.92
C ASN A 113 7.09 -34.05 -27.57
N ARG A 114 7.99 -33.04 -27.47
CA ARG A 114 9.28 -33.03 -28.17
C ARG A 114 10.46 -33.35 -27.25
N VAL A 115 10.37 -32.98 -25.97
CA VAL A 115 11.46 -33.14 -24.99
C VAL A 115 11.20 -34.26 -24.01
N ASP A 116 12.29 -34.81 -23.45
CA ASP A 116 12.20 -35.82 -22.38
C ASP A 116 11.50 -35.25 -21.12
N PRO A 117 10.68 -36.04 -20.41
CA PRO A 117 9.97 -35.62 -19.22
C PRO A 117 10.85 -35.02 -18.10
N GLU A 118 12.09 -35.49 -17.93
CA GLU A 118 13.02 -34.95 -16.93
C GLU A 118 13.52 -33.57 -17.35
N VAL A 119 13.82 -33.39 -18.64
CA VAL A 119 14.19 -32.08 -19.22
C VAL A 119 13.02 -31.12 -19.12
N LEU A 120 11.79 -31.58 -19.45
CA LEU A 120 10.57 -30.78 -19.32
C LEU A 120 10.35 -30.29 -17.90
N GLN A 121 10.58 -31.13 -16.90
CA GLN A 121 10.49 -30.77 -15.49
C GLN A 121 11.51 -29.67 -15.12
N GLY A 122 12.72 -29.74 -15.65
CA GLY A 122 13.75 -28.71 -15.50
C GLY A 122 13.31 -27.37 -16.09
N ILE A 123 12.70 -27.41 -17.29
CA ILE A 123 12.17 -26.22 -17.98
C ILE A 123 11.05 -25.56 -17.15
N ILE A 124 10.08 -26.37 -16.68
CA ILE A 124 8.97 -25.89 -15.84
C ILE A 124 9.50 -25.20 -14.58
N ARG A 125 10.46 -25.80 -13.88
CA ARG A 125 11.06 -25.19 -12.68
C ARG A 125 11.72 -23.85 -12.98
N SER A 126 12.52 -23.77 -14.04
CA SER A 126 13.20 -22.53 -14.43
C SER A 126 12.18 -21.42 -14.77
N TYR A 127 11.09 -21.78 -15.45
CA TYR A 127 9.97 -20.89 -15.73
C TYR A 127 9.27 -20.42 -14.45
N GLU A 128 8.89 -21.36 -13.57
CA GLU A 128 8.20 -21.07 -12.32
C GLU A 128 9.05 -20.17 -11.41
N ASP A 129 10.34 -20.44 -11.28
CA ASP A 129 11.27 -19.66 -10.46
C ASP A 129 11.46 -18.25 -11.02
N ALA A 130 11.63 -18.10 -12.33
CA ALA A 130 11.74 -16.80 -12.98
C ALA A 130 10.47 -15.96 -12.76
N CYS A 131 9.28 -16.57 -12.93
CA CYS A 131 8.01 -15.89 -12.67
C CYS A 131 7.85 -15.55 -11.19
N ALA A 132 8.16 -16.46 -10.27
CA ALA A 132 8.04 -16.23 -8.83
C ALA A 132 8.92 -15.06 -8.35
N VAL A 133 10.16 -14.96 -8.83
CA VAL A 133 11.05 -13.82 -8.54
C VAL A 133 10.43 -12.51 -8.99
N CYS A 134 9.90 -12.46 -10.22
CA CYS A 134 9.25 -11.26 -10.74
C CYS A 134 7.99 -10.89 -9.95
N ILE A 135 7.13 -11.86 -9.63
CA ILE A 135 5.90 -11.65 -8.86
C ILE A 135 6.22 -11.12 -7.47
N THR A 136 7.16 -11.77 -6.75
CA THR A 136 7.55 -11.38 -5.39
C THR A 136 8.22 -10.02 -5.35
N ARG A 137 9.02 -9.66 -6.36
CA ARG A 137 9.63 -8.32 -6.47
C ARG A 137 8.59 -7.20 -6.43
N TYR A 138 7.41 -7.42 -6.99
CA TYR A 138 6.31 -6.46 -6.99
C TYR A 138 5.27 -6.75 -5.89
N GLU A 139 5.68 -7.48 -4.83
CA GLU A 139 4.85 -7.80 -3.66
C GLU A 139 3.58 -8.58 -3.99
N GLY A 140 3.62 -9.35 -5.10
CA GLY A 140 2.62 -10.34 -5.46
C GLY A 140 2.89 -11.68 -4.79
N CYS A 141 1.84 -12.49 -4.68
CA CYS A 141 1.88 -13.84 -4.14
C CYS A 141 1.58 -14.87 -5.23
N VAL A 142 2.45 -15.84 -5.44
CA VAL A 142 2.14 -16.99 -6.28
C VAL A 142 1.11 -17.86 -5.55
N PHE A 143 -0.12 -17.85 -6.06
CA PHE A 143 -1.22 -18.58 -5.45
C PHE A 143 -1.27 -20.03 -5.90
N GLN A 144 -1.08 -20.29 -7.20
CA GLN A 144 -1.16 -21.62 -7.76
C GLN A 144 -0.19 -21.80 -8.93
N ARG A 145 0.42 -22.98 -9.01
CA ARG A 145 1.24 -23.45 -10.12
C ARG A 145 0.45 -24.54 -10.86
N LEU A 146 0.28 -24.37 -12.16
CA LEU A 146 -0.57 -25.21 -13.01
C LEU A 146 0.24 -26.00 -14.06
N GLY A 147 1.53 -26.21 -13.81
CA GLY A 147 2.47 -26.80 -14.77
C GLY A 147 2.98 -25.74 -15.75
N ASP A 148 2.29 -25.54 -16.86
CA ASP A 148 2.60 -24.49 -17.86
C ASP A 148 2.05 -23.09 -17.48
N GLY A 149 1.24 -23.01 -16.43
CA GLY A 149 0.60 -21.77 -16.00
C GLY A 149 0.88 -21.40 -14.54
N ILE A 150 0.85 -20.12 -14.26
CA ILE A 150 0.95 -19.54 -12.91
C ILE A 150 -0.21 -18.60 -12.66
N VAL A 151 -0.79 -18.73 -11.47
CA VAL A 151 -1.77 -17.78 -10.94
C VAL A 151 -1.14 -17.02 -9.78
N ALA A 152 -1.17 -15.71 -9.87
CA ALA A 152 -0.67 -14.83 -8.83
C ALA A 152 -1.73 -13.83 -8.38
N PHE A 153 -1.67 -13.47 -7.09
CA PHE A 153 -2.51 -12.46 -6.47
C PHE A 153 -1.69 -11.26 -6.02
N PHE A 154 -2.23 -10.07 -6.26
CA PHE A 154 -1.76 -8.83 -5.70
C PHE A 154 -2.88 -8.29 -4.80
N GLY A 155 -2.53 -7.92 -3.56
CA GLY A 155 -3.49 -7.61 -2.50
C GLY A 155 -3.77 -8.76 -1.54
N PHE A 156 -3.01 -9.85 -1.63
CA PHE A 156 -3.05 -11.00 -0.72
C PHE A 156 -1.64 -11.59 -0.55
N PRO A 157 -1.22 -12.00 0.68
CA PRO A 157 -1.95 -11.91 1.96
C PRO A 157 -2.05 -10.48 2.49
N LEU A 158 -1.16 -9.58 2.07
CA LEU A 158 -1.15 -8.17 2.42
C LEU A 158 -1.62 -7.33 1.24
N ALA A 159 -2.44 -6.31 1.50
CA ALA A 159 -2.79 -5.33 0.50
C ALA A 159 -1.76 -4.18 0.48
N HIS A 160 -1.49 -3.69 -0.72
CA HIS A 160 -0.60 -2.56 -0.96
C HIS A 160 -1.33 -1.51 -1.81
N GLU A 161 -0.80 -0.32 -1.90
CA GLU A 161 -1.32 0.69 -2.81
C GLU A 161 -0.91 0.34 -4.26
N GLY A 162 -1.85 0.44 -5.21
CA GLY A 162 -1.58 0.25 -6.64
C GLY A 162 -1.41 -1.21 -7.07
N GLU A 163 -2.22 -2.14 -6.59
CA GLU A 163 -2.16 -3.56 -6.92
C GLU A 163 -2.25 -3.85 -8.42
N ALA A 164 -3.06 -3.08 -9.15
CA ALA A 164 -3.18 -3.18 -10.61
C ALA A 164 -1.86 -2.81 -11.31
N GLU A 165 -1.21 -1.71 -10.89
CA GLU A 165 0.09 -1.30 -11.42
C GLU A 165 1.16 -2.36 -11.13
N ARG A 166 1.19 -2.89 -9.89
CA ARG A 166 2.13 -3.95 -9.46
C ARG A 166 2.00 -5.19 -10.32
N ALA A 167 0.78 -5.63 -10.58
CA ALA A 167 0.51 -6.79 -11.42
C ALA A 167 1.00 -6.58 -12.86
N ILE A 168 0.79 -5.39 -13.44
CA ILE A 168 1.28 -5.06 -14.79
C ILE A 168 2.80 -5.03 -14.82
N HIS A 169 3.45 -4.38 -13.84
CA HIS A 169 4.92 -4.35 -13.75
C HIS A 169 5.51 -5.77 -13.59
N ALA A 170 4.88 -6.62 -12.78
CA ALA A 170 5.30 -8.02 -12.63
C ALA A 170 5.17 -8.76 -13.97
N GLY A 171 4.07 -8.58 -14.69
CA GLY A 171 3.87 -9.17 -16.01
C GLY A 171 4.92 -8.73 -17.04
N LEU A 172 5.25 -7.42 -17.10
CA LEU A 172 6.31 -6.91 -17.98
C LEU A 172 7.69 -7.47 -17.59
N ALA A 173 7.96 -7.56 -16.28
CA ALA A 173 9.20 -8.17 -15.80
C ALA A 173 9.31 -9.66 -16.12
N ILE A 174 8.21 -10.42 -16.04
CA ILE A 174 8.15 -11.85 -16.45
C ILE A 174 8.49 -11.96 -17.93
N ILE A 175 7.85 -11.20 -18.81
CA ILE A 175 8.14 -11.24 -20.26
C ILE A 175 9.62 -10.92 -20.52
N ALA A 176 10.16 -9.89 -19.88
CA ALA A 176 11.56 -9.51 -20.03
C ALA A 176 12.54 -10.55 -19.47
N ALA A 177 12.22 -11.24 -18.36
CA ALA A 177 13.04 -12.28 -17.77
C ALA A 177 13.09 -13.53 -18.65
N LEU A 178 11.92 -13.96 -19.12
CA LEU A 178 11.80 -15.18 -19.94
C LEU A 178 12.40 -15.01 -21.34
N SER A 179 12.37 -13.81 -21.91
CA SER A 179 13.04 -13.51 -23.19
C SER A 179 14.58 -13.59 -23.11
N ARG A 180 15.15 -13.45 -21.91
CA ARG A 180 16.60 -13.58 -21.64
C ARG A 180 17.00 -14.97 -21.15
N LEU A 181 16.02 -15.77 -20.74
CA LEU A 181 16.25 -17.12 -20.26
C LEU A 181 16.46 -18.03 -21.46
N ASP A 182 17.70 -18.44 -21.69
CA ASP A 182 18.02 -19.45 -22.70
C ASP A 182 17.90 -20.84 -22.08
N VAL A 183 16.88 -21.56 -22.50
CA VAL A 183 16.57 -22.89 -21.94
C VAL A 183 17.03 -23.96 -22.95
N PRO A 184 17.90 -24.89 -22.55
CA PRO A 184 18.32 -26.00 -23.41
C PRO A 184 17.09 -26.69 -24.02
N ASP A 185 17.15 -26.99 -25.30
CA ASP A 185 16.12 -27.68 -26.11
C ASP A 185 14.78 -26.93 -26.29
N ALA A 186 14.54 -25.82 -25.59
CA ALA A 186 13.35 -25.01 -25.70
C ALA A 186 13.58 -23.61 -26.30
N GLY A 187 14.82 -23.10 -26.23
CA GLY A 187 15.14 -21.72 -26.63
C GLY A 187 14.51 -20.68 -25.68
N HIS A 188 14.07 -19.55 -26.25
CA HIS A 188 13.41 -18.51 -25.45
C HIS A 188 11.95 -18.87 -25.18
N LEU A 189 11.57 -18.82 -23.89
CA LEU A 189 10.20 -19.06 -23.48
C LEU A 189 9.34 -17.81 -23.71
N THR A 190 8.14 -18.01 -24.23
CA THR A 190 7.17 -16.95 -24.47
C THR A 190 5.90 -17.23 -23.66
N VAL A 191 5.29 -16.19 -23.11
CA VAL A 191 4.08 -16.30 -22.28
C VAL A 191 2.94 -15.41 -22.77
N ARG A 192 1.74 -15.74 -22.33
CA ARG A 192 0.54 -14.89 -22.42
C ARG A 192 0.08 -14.54 -21.03
N ILE A 193 -0.25 -13.28 -20.80
CA ILE A 193 -0.65 -12.81 -19.48
C ILE A 193 -2.01 -12.13 -19.56
N GLY A 194 -2.91 -12.50 -18.62
CA GLY A 194 -4.20 -11.86 -18.41
C GLY A 194 -4.32 -11.33 -16.99
N ILE A 195 -4.78 -10.07 -16.85
CA ILE A 195 -4.90 -9.42 -15.53
C ILE A 195 -6.30 -8.85 -15.36
N ALA A 196 -6.92 -9.17 -14.21
CA ALA A 196 -8.22 -8.63 -13.83
C ALA A 196 -8.25 -8.26 -12.35
N THR A 197 -9.00 -7.21 -12.00
CA THR A 197 -9.22 -6.78 -10.60
C THR A 197 -10.68 -6.91 -10.23
N GLY A 198 -10.96 -7.51 -9.06
CA GLY A 198 -12.30 -7.63 -8.54
C GLY A 198 -12.38 -8.32 -7.20
N LEU A 199 -13.61 -8.58 -6.74
CA LEU A 199 -13.86 -9.27 -5.48
C LEU A 199 -13.57 -10.77 -5.61
N VAL A 200 -12.75 -11.27 -4.68
CA VAL A 200 -12.40 -12.70 -4.57
C VAL A 200 -12.58 -13.11 -3.12
N VAL A 201 -13.14 -14.28 -2.89
CA VAL A 201 -13.16 -14.92 -1.57
C VAL A 201 -11.98 -15.89 -1.53
N VAL A 202 -11.03 -15.64 -0.63
CA VAL A 202 -9.83 -16.48 -0.46
C VAL A 202 -9.98 -17.26 0.83
N SER A 203 -9.81 -18.58 0.79
CA SER A 203 -9.78 -19.47 1.94
C SER A 203 -8.41 -20.10 2.08
N SER A 204 -7.79 -19.96 3.25
CA SER A 204 -6.50 -20.57 3.54
C SER A 204 -6.62 -22.06 3.88
N ALA A 205 -7.78 -22.51 4.36
CA ALA A 205 -7.99 -23.90 4.77
C ALA A 205 -7.97 -24.89 3.61
N GLU A 206 -8.33 -24.45 2.39
CA GLU A 206 -8.42 -25.30 1.19
C GLU A 206 -7.53 -24.82 0.04
N GLN A 207 -6.69 -23.79 0.25
CA GLN A 207 -5.97 -23.09 -0.83
C GLN A 207 -6.92 -22.75 -2.00
N GLY A 208 -8.18 -22.46 -1.68
CA GLY A 208 -9.24 -22.15 -2.62
C GLY A 208 -9.46 -20.64 -2.77
N ALA A 209 -9.66 -20.20 -4.00
CA ALA A 209 -10.13 -18.85 -4.27
C ALA A 209 -11.33 -18.92 -5.22
N VAL A 210 -12.40 -18.19 -4.89
CA VAL A 210 -13.64 -18.20 -5.67
C VAL A 210 -14.04 -16.77 -6.00
N GLY A 211 -14.30 -16.52 -7.28
CA GLY A 211 -14.77 -15.22 -7.76
C GLY A 211 -14.70 -15.11 -9.29
N ASP A 212 -15.60 -14.33 -9.86
CA ASP A 212 -15.65 -14.08 -11.31
C ASP A 212 -14.35 -13.46 -11.85
N THR A 213 -13.60 -12.78 -10.99
CA THR A 213 -12.29 -12.16 -11.30
C THR A 213 -11.27 -13.18 -11.76
N MET A 214 -11.23 -14.37 -11.15
CA MET A 214 -10.35 -15.47 -11.54
C MET A 214 -10.65 -15.92 -12.98
N ASN A 215 -11.92 -16.16 -13.25
CA ASN A 215 -12.39 -16.57 -14.59
C ASN A 215 -12.08 -15.49 -15.63
N LEU A 216 -12.31 -14.22 -15.30
CA LEU A 216 -12.03 -13.10 -16.19
C LEU A 216 -10.55 -13.01 -16.54
N ALA A 217 -9.66 -13.08 -15.56
CA ALA A 217 -8.21 -13.03 -15.80
C ALA A 217 -7.72 -14.19 -16.68
N ALA A 218 -8.21 -15.42 -16.42
CA ALA A 218 -7.91 -16.58 -17.24
C ALA A 218 -8.41 -16.44 -18.70
N ARG A 219 -9.59 -15.83 -18.91
CA ARG A 219 -10.12 -15.60 -20.26
C ARG A 219 -9.37 -14.50 -21.00
N LEU A 220 -8.97 -13.42 -20.32
CA LEU A 220 -8.14 -12.37 -20.90
C LEU A 220 -6.76 -12.91 -21.32
N GLN A 221 -6.16 -13.79 -20.51
CA GLN A 221 -4.91 -14.51 -20.86
C GLN A 221 -5.07 -15.27 -22.17
N GLY A 222 -6.21 -15.96 -22.38
CA GLY A 222 -6.48 -16.70 -23.61
C GLY A 222 -6.65 -15.82 -24.85
N THR A 223 -6.93 -14.51 -24.71
CA THR A 223 -7.01 -13.53 -25.81
C THR A 223 -5.68 -12.84 -26.09
N ALA A 224 -4.72 -12.96 -25.18
CA ALA A 224 -3.42 -12.30 -25.31
C ALA A 224 -2.58 -12.92 -26.43
N GLN A 225 -1.87 -12.10 -27.19
CA GLN A 225 -0.86 -12.54 -28.14
C GLN A 225 0.38 -13.07 -27.40
N PRO A 226 1.18 -13.96 -27.99
CA PRO A 226 2.47 -14.36 -27.43
C PRO A 226 3.33 -13.13 -27.07
N GLY A 227 3.88 -13.11 -25.86
CA GLY A 227 4.69 -11.99 -25.36
C GLY A 227 3.89 -10.73 -24.98
N SER A 228 2.57 -10.85 -24.78
CA SER A 228 1.74 -9.68 -24.45
C SER A 228 0.90 -9.85 -23.18
N ILE A 229 0.46 -8.72 -22.62
CA ILE A 229 -0.39 -8.63 -21.45
C ILE A 229 -1.72 -8.00 -21.88
N VAL A 230 -2.82 -8.66 -21.52
CA VAL A 230 -4.17 -8.14 -21.71
C VAL A 230 -4.82 -7.91 -20.34
N VAL A 231 -5.42 -6.74 -20.18
CA VAL A 231 -6.01 -6.31 -18.90
C VAL A 231 -7.50 -5.98 -19.08
N SER A 232 -8.26 -6.15 -17.98
CA SER A 232 -9.68 -5.73 -17.95
C SER A 232 -9.80 -4.21 -17.87
N GLU A 233 -10.96 -3.68 -18.27
CA GLU A 233 -11.29 -2.25 -18.14
C GLU A 233 -11.08 -1.73 -16.71
N ARG A 234 -11.37 -2.53 -15.70
CA ARG A 234 -11.16 -2.14 -14.31
C ARG A 234 -9.68 -1.99 -13.96
N VAL A 235 -8.81 -2.88 -14.44
CA VAL A 235 -7.35 -2.76 -14.29
C VAL A 235 -6.86 -1.51 -15.03
N HIS A 236 -7.32 -1.27 -16.26
CA HIS A 236 -7.00 -0.06 -17.03
C HIS A 236 -7.35 1.22 -16.24
N ARG A 237 -8.53 1.27 -15.65
CA ARG A 237 -8.99 2.41 -14.86
C ARG A 237 -8.16 2.60 -13.57
N LEU A 238 -7.79 1.51 -12.87
CA LEU A 238 -7.02 1.56 -11.64
C LEU A 238 -5.54 1.92 -11.86
N ALA A 239 -4.94 1.42 -12.92
CA ALA A 239 -3.55 1.73 -13.27
C ALA A 239 -3.43 3.08 -14.03
N GLY A 240 -4.53 3.60 -14.57
CA GLY A 240 -4.60 4.91 -15.23
C GLY A 240 -3.55 5.07 -16.32
N GLY A 241 -3.00 6.27 -16.45
CA GLY A 241 -1.98 6.60 -17.45
C GLY A 241 -0.55 6.19 -17.09
N ALA A 242 -0.36 5.27 -16.13
CA ALA A 242 0.97 4.73 -15.80
C ALA A 242 1.54 3.86 -16.94
N PHE A 243 0.69 3.42 -17.85
CA PHE A 243 1.06 2.58 -19.00
C PHE A 243 0.42 3.11 -20.28
N ASP A 244 1.00 2.77 -21.40
CA ASP A 244 0.43 2.98 -22.72
C ASP A 244 -0.38 1.74 -23.09
N TYR A 245 -1.59 1.95 -23.65
CA TYR A 245 -2.55 0.88 -23.94
C TYR A 245 -3.00 0.91 -25.38
N ASP A 246 -3.24 -0.28 -25.93
CA ASP A 246 -4.07 -0.48 -27.12
C ASP A 246 -5.46 -0.95 -26.70
N ASP A 247 -6.49 -0.23 -27.09
CA ASP A 247 -7.88 -0.62 -26.85
C ASP A 247 -8.28 -1.75 -27.80
N LEU A 248 -8.57 -2.91 -27.24
CA LEU A 248 -9.01 -4.08 -27.99
C LEU A 248 -10.54 -4.10 -28.20
N GLY A 249 -11.25 -3.10 -27.67
CA GLY A 249 -12.70 -3.03 -27.72
C GLY A 249 -13.40 -4.08 -26.83
N GLU A 250 -14.70 -4.26 -27.08
CA GLU A 250 -15.52 -5.25 -26.38
C GLU A 250 -15.19 -6.67 -26.82
N GLN A 251 -14.82 -7.52 -25.87
CA GLN A 251 -14.48 -8.92 -26.07
C GLN A 251 -15.60 -9.82 -25.54
N THR A 252 -16.10 -10.74 -26.40
CA THR A 252 -17.02 -11.79 -25.95
C THR A 252 -16.21 -12.96 -25.43
N LEU A 253 -16.16 -13.12 -24.11
CA LEU A 253 -15.36 -14.14 -23.44
C LEU A 253 -16.24 -15.34 -23.05
N LYS A 254 -15.77 -16.56 -23.34
CA LYS A 254 -16.52 -17.79 -23.04
C LYS A 254 -16.81 -17.92 -21.54
N GLY A 255 -18.10 -17.98 -21.17
CA GLY A 255 -18.52 -18.11 -19.77
C GLY A 255 -18.63 -16.79 -19.00
N ILE A 256 -18.44 -15.65 -19.63
CA ILE A 256 -18.73 -14.32 -19.10
C ILE A 256 -20.03 -13.82 -19.72
N ALA A 257 -20.99 -13.41 -18.88
CA ALA A 257 -22.35 -13.10 -19.31
C ALA A 257 -22.47 -11.85 -20.20
N TYR A 258 -21.55 -10.90 -20.07
CA TYR A 258 -21.57 -9.61 -20.79
C TYR A 258 -20.25 -9.37 -21.50
N PRO A 259 -20.27 -8.71 -22.68
CA PRO A 259 -19.06 -8.24 -23.34
C PRO A 259 -18.22 -7.40 -22.37
N THR A 260 -16.92 -7.64 -22.35
CA THR A 260 -15.99 -6.96 -21.45
C THR A 260 -14.95 -6.23 -22.28
N ARG A 261 -14.79 -4.94 -22.05
CA ARG A 261 -13.74 -4.15 -22.71
C ARG A 261 -12.38 -4.55 -22.18
N ALA A 262 -11.44 -4.79 -23.08
CA ALA A 262 -10.09 -5.25 -22.78
C ALA A 262 -9.04 -4.34 -23.42
N TYR A 263 -7.88 -4.27 -22.81
CA TYR A 263 -6.76 -3.43 -23.24
C TYR A 263 -5.47 -4.22 -23.25
N ARG A 264 -4.64 -4.02 -24.28
CA ARG A 264 -3.30 -4.58 -24.33
C ARG A 264 -2.31 -3.56 -23.79
N ILE A 265 -1.40 -4.00 -22.92
CA ILE A 265 -0.28 -3.18 -22.43
C ILE A 265 0.78 -3.09 -23.53
N VAL A 266 1.14 -1.86 -23.90
CA VAL A 266 2.18 -1.58 -24.90
C VAL A 266 3.51 -1.30 -24.22
N ALA A 267 3.51 -0.38 -23.24
CA ALA A 267 4.72 0.07 -22.56
C ALA A 267 4.39 0.71 -21.21
N VAL A 268 5.43 0.94 -20.40
CA VAL A 268 5.34 1.88 -19.27
C VAL A 268 5.28 3.28 -19.85
N SER A 269 4.32 4.08 -19.43
CA SER A 269 4.13 5.45 -19.91
C SER A 269 5.30 6.35 -19.51
N GLN A 270 5.59 7.34 -20.34
CA GLN A 270 6.57 8.39 -20.05
C GLN A 270 6.00 9.52 -19.17
N ALA A 271 4.81 9.33 -18.58
CA ALA A 271 4.25 10.33 -17.66
C ALA A 271 5.23 10.66 -16.54
N SER A 272 5.40 11.96 -16.26
CA SER A 272 6.46 12.45 -15.38
C SER A 272 6.19 12.18 -13.89
N SER A 273 4.96 11.80 -13.51
CA SER A 273 4.64 11.35 -12.15
C SER A 273 3.40 10.43 -12.11
N ARG A 274 3.27 9.67 -11.01
CA ARG A 274 2.06 8.89 -10.71
C ARG A 274 0.81 9.76 -10.68
N PHE A 275 0.91 10.97 -10.17
CA PHE A 275 -0.20 11.91 -10.12
C PHE A 275 -0.65 12.35 -11.51
N GLU A 276 0.27 12.65 -12.42
CA GLU A 276 -0.05 12.95 -13.82
C GLU A 276 -0.63 11.74 -14.53
N ALA A 277 -0.02 10.57 -14.34
CA ALA A 277 -0.52 9.31 -14.88
C ALA A 277 -1.98 9.03 -14.44
N ALA A 278 -2.29 9.25 -13.17
CA ALA A 278 -3.65 9.04 -12.65
C ALA A 278 -4.66 10.10 -13.11
N ASN A 279 -4.21 11.28 -13.58
CA ASN A 279 -5.06 12.43 -13.90
C ASN A 279 -4.85 12.96 -15.32
N GLN A 280 -4.86 12.09 -16.34
CA GLN A 280 -4.78 12.50 -17.76
C GLN A 280 -5.97 13.34 -18.26
N GLY A 281 -6.98 13.59 -17.42
CA GLY A 281 -8.13 14.46 -17.68
C GLY A 281 -7.99 15.86 -17.09
N MET A 282 -9.07 16.66 -17.14
CA MET A 282 -9.12 17.97 -16.47
C MET A 282 -9.01 17.81 -14.96
N LEU A 283 -7.92 18.32 -14.39
CA LEU A 283 -7.72 18.37 -12.95
C LEU A 283 -8.77 19.29 -12.29
N THR A 284 -9.39 18.82 -11.24
CA THR A 284 -10.24 19.65 -10.38
C THR A 284 -9.43 20.85 -9.86
N PRO A 285 -9.91 22.09 -9.95
CA PRO A 285 -9.18 23.26 -9.44
C PRO A 285 -8.77 23.09 -7.97
N LEU A 286 -7.59 23.56 -7.61
CA LEU A 286 -7.08 23.51 -6.23
C LEU A 286 -8.01 24.26 -5.28
N VAL A 287 -8.31 23.69 -4.13
CA VAL A 287 -9.21 24.27 -3.11
C VAL A 287 -8.47 24.38 -1.78
N GLY A 288 -8.48 25.56 -1.17
CA GLY A 288 -8.07 25.78 0.22
C GLY A 288 -6.59 25.53 0.51
N ARG A 289 -5.72 25.76 -0.48
CA ARG A 289 -4.25 25.60 -0.38
C ARG A 289 -3.50 26.86 -0.81
N GLU A 290 -4.18 27.99 -0.79
CA GLU A 290 -3.63 29.27 -1.23
C GLU A 290 -2.45 29.70 -0.36
N HIS A 291 -2.54 29.47 0.95
CA HIS A 291 -1.50 29.81 1.93
C HIS A 291 -0.23 28.98 1.69
N GLU A 292 -0.36 27.67 1.56
CA GLU A 292 0.77 26.77 1.32
C GLU A 292 1.49 27.09 0.01
N ILE A 293 0.73 27.39 -1.04
CA ILE A 293 1.32 27.83 -2.32
C ILE A 293 2.04 29.18 -2.19
N SER A 294 1.46 30.14 -1.46
CA SER A 294 2.12 31.44 -1.24
C SER A 294 3.45 31.27 -0.50
N MET A 295 3.49 30.45 0.54
CA MET A 295 4.73 30.15 1.26
C MET A 295 5.80 29.50 0.34
N LEU A 296 5.40 28.58 -0.52
CA LEU A 296 6.33 27.94 -1.47
C LEU A 296 6.88 28.95 -2.48
N LEU A 297 6.05 29.89 -2.96
CA LEU A 297 6.47 30.96 -3.87
C LEU A 297 7.40 31.96 -3.18
N GLU A 298 7.18 32.30 -1.91
CA GLU A 298 8.10 33.13 -1.12
C GLU A 298 9.48 32.47 -0.98
N ARG A 299 9.53 31.14 -0.74
CA ARG A 299 10.79 30.39 -0.69
C ARG A 299 11.48 30.33 -2.05
N TRP A 300 10.71 30.23 -3.12
CA TRP A 300 11.26 30.33 -4.47
C TRP A 300 11.91 31.68 -4.72
N GLN A 301 11.29 32.76 -4.31
CA GLN A 301 11.87 34.10 -4.46
C GLN A 301 13.21 34.22 -3.72
N GLN A 302 13.31 33.73 -2.49
CA GLN A 302 14.56 33.71 -1.73
C GLN A 302 15.64 32.87 -2.43
N ALA A 303 15.24 31.72 -2.96
CA ALA A 303 16.16 30.88 -3.73
C ALA A 303 16.69 31.60 -5.00
N GLN A 304 15.84 32.35 -5.72
CA GLN A 304 16.28 33.15 -6.87
C GLN A 304 17.29 34.24 -6.47
N ASP A 305 17.17 34.80 -5.28
CA ASP A 305 18.11 35.79 -4.74
C ASP A 305 19.45 35.14 -4.28
N GLY A 306 19.62 33.82 -4.48
CA GLY A 306 20.83 33.07 -4.14
C GLY A 306 20.85 32.47 -2.75
N GLU A 307 19.76 32.57 -2.00
CA GLU A 307 19.56 31.95 -0.69
C GLU A 307 18.80 30.65 -0.83
N GLY A 308 19.52 29.55 -1.11
CA GLY A 308 18.89 28.26 -1.35
C GLY A 308 18.02 27.78 -0.20
N GLN A 309 16.87 27.24 -0.53
CA GLN A 309 15.79 26.87 0.38
C GLN A 309 15.39 25.41 0.26
N VAL A 310 14.99 24.81 1.39
CA VAL A 310 14.46 23.46 1.41
C VAL A 310 13.10 23.45 2.13
N VAL A 311 12.09 22.83 1.53
CA VAL A 311 10.75 22.69 2.12
C VAL A 311 10.41 21.21 2.24
N LEU A 312 10.15 20.77 3.47
CA LEU A 312 9.64 19.44 3.79
C LEU A 312 8.11 19.51 3.83
N LEU A 313 7.43 18.89 2.88
CA LEU A 313 5.98 18.87 2.81
C LEU A 313 5.45 17.54 3.34
N CYS A 314 5.02 17.54 4.60
CA CYS A 314 4.53 16.37 5.30
C CYS A 314 3.01 16.30 5.26
N ALA A 315 2.46 15.13 4.87
CA ALA A 315 1.04 14.84 5.03
C ALA A 315 0.74 13.34 4.90
N GLU A 316 -0.40 12.94 5.44
CA GLU A 316 -0.98 11.63 5.20
C GLU A 316 -1.32 11.40 3.73
N PRO A 317 -1.47 10.12 3.29
CA PRO A 317 -1.95 9.80 1.94
C PRO A 317 -3.29 10.50 1.63
N GLY A 318 -3.45 10.97 0.38
CA GLY A 318 -4.69 11.57 -0.07
C GLY A 318 -4.95 13.04 0.35
N ILE A 319 -4.07 13.65 1.15
CA ILE A 319 -4.20 15.06 1.61
C ILE A 319 -3.85 16.08 0.51
N GLY A 320 -3.21 15.63 -0.58
CA GLY A 320 -2.97 16.47 -1.75
C GLY A 320 -1.54 17.00 -1.90
N LYS A 321 -0.52 16.31 -1.37
CA LYS A 321 0.91 16.66 -1.58
C LYS A 321 1.26 16.87 -3.05
N SER A 322 1.05 15.84 -3.88
CA SER A 322 1.35 15.91 -5.32
C SER A 322 0.52 16.97 -6.05
N ARG A 323 -0.71 17.24 -5.59
CA ARG A 323 -1.56 18.29 -6.16
C ARG A 323 -0.99 19.68 -5.92
N ILE A 324 -0.41 19.93 -4.74
CA ILE A 324 0.29 21.19 -4.40
C ILE A 324 1.56 21.32 -5.26
N LEU A 325 2.36 20.25 -5.37
CA LEU A 325 3.56 20.28 -6.22
C LEU A 325 3.22 20.58 -7.68
N ASN A 326 2.16 19.98 -8.21
CA ASN A 326 1.73 20.25 -9.58
C ASN A 326 1.28 21.72 -9.74
N ALA A 327 0.50 22.24 -8.80
CA ALA A 327 0.05 23.63 -8.83
C ALA A 327 1.23 24.63 -8.67
N LEU A 328 2.24 24.28 -7.88
CA LEU A 328 3.47 25.06 -7.77
C LEU A 328 4.22 25.04 -9.11
N ARG A 329 4.43 23.86 -9.68
CA ARG A 329 5.10 23.67 -10.96
C ARG A 329 4.46 24.51 -12.08
N GLU A 330 3.15 24.41 -12.26
CA GLU A 330 2.40 25.16 -13.28
C GLU A 330 2.63 26.68 -13.14
N ARG A 331 2.69 27.19 -11.90
CA ARG A 331 2.96 28.62 -11.66
C ARG A 331 4.39 29.01 -11.95
N LEU A 332 5.35 28.14 -11.62
CA LEU A 332 6.78 28.39 -11.83
C LEU A 332 7.17 28.26 -13.30
N GLU A 333 6.64 27.28 -14.03
CA GLU A 333 6.86 27.12 -15.47
C GLU A 333 6.32 28.32 -16.26
N ASN A 334 5.17 28.88 -15.85
CA ASN A 334 4.64 30.13 -16.42
C ASN A 334 5.54 31.34 -16.16
N GLN A 335 6.44 31.30 -15.17
CA GLN A 335 7.46 32.30 -14.88
C GLN A 335 8.82 31.99 -15.55
N GLY A 336 8.91 30.92 -16.32
CA GLY A 336 10.15 30.49 -16.99
C GLY A 336 11.16 29.80 -16.08
N ALA A 337 10.75 29.32 -14.89
CA ALA A 337 11.62 28.57 -13.98
C ALA A 337 11.89 27.15 -14.50
N GLN A 338 13.12 26.67 -14.35
CA GLN A 338 13.46 25.29 -14.61
C GLN A 338 13.01 24.39 -13.44
N THR A 339 12.20 23.38 -13.72
CA THR A 339 11.73 22.42 -12.70
C THR A 339 12.28 21.03 -12.99
N LEU A 340 12.96 20.43 -12.01
CA LEU A 340 13.46 19.06 -12.03
C LEU A 340 12.60 18.19 -11.12
N ARG A 341 12.12 17.06 -11.61
CA ARG A 341 11.24 16.14 -10.85
C ARG A 341 11.93 14.81 -10.61
N PHE A 342 11.81 14.36 -9.37
CA PHE A 342 12.37 13.10 -8.90
C PHE A 342 11.26 12.32 -8.20
N GLN A 343 10.91 11.16 -8.75
CA GLN A 343 9.87 10.29 -8.21
C GLN A 343 10.50 9.14 -7.45
N CYS A 344 10.28 9.07 -6.13
CA CYS A 344 10.58 7.87 -5.37
C CYS A 344 9.45 6.85 -5.52
N SER A 345 9.79 5.57 -5.57
CA SER A 345 8.83 4.52 -5.85
C SER A 345 9.09 3.29 -4.96
N PRO A 346 8.03 2.64 -4.46
CA PRO A 346 8.17 1.43 -3.65
C PRO A 346 8.86 0.28 -4.40
N TYR A 347 8.86 0.32 -5.74
CA TYR A 347 9.47 -0.73 -6.58
C TYR A 347 11.01 -0.64 -6.65
N TYR A 348 11.59 0.50 -6.27
CA TYR A 348 13.00 0.82 -6.45
C TYR A 348 13.72 1.26 -5.18
N ILE A 349 13.15 0.96 -4.00
CA ILE A 349 13.75 1.28 -2.68
C ILE A 349 15.17 0.68 -2.54
N ASN A 350 15.43 -0.46 -3.19
CA ASN A 350 16.72 -1.14 -3.17
C ASN A 350 17.58 -0.83 -4.42
N SER A 351 17.17 0.09 -5.27
CA SER A 351 17.90 0.47 -6.50
C SER A 351 18.59 1.81 -6.27
N ALA A 352 19.90 1.78 -6.04
CA ALA A 352 20.69 2.97 -5.76
C ALA A 352 20.51 4.04 -6.84
N PHE A 353 20.34 5.28 -6.43
CA PHE A 353 20.18 6.46 -7.30
C PHE A 353 18.97 6.44 -8.23
N TRP A 354 17.99 5.58 -8.01
CA TRP A 354 16.88 5.43 -8.94
C TRP A 354 16.20 6.74 -9.37
N PRO A 355 15.83 7.69 -8.46
CA PRO A 355 15.21 8.95 -8.90
C PRO A 355 16.11 9.79 -9.82
N SER A 356 17.42 9.74 -9.63
CA SER A 356 18.40 10.45 -10.47
C SER A 356 18.55 9.78 -11.83
N ILE A 357 18.61 8.45 -11.86
CA ILE A 357 18.66 7.65 -13.10
C ILE A 357 17.44 7.98 -13.96
N ASP A 358 16.25 7.81 -13.42
CA ASP A 358 14.98 8.07 -14.11
C ASP A 358 14.87 9.53 -14.62
N ASN A 359 15.33 10.52 -13.83
CA ASN A 359 15.33 11.92 -14.22
C ASN A 359 16.29 12.18 -15.40
N ILE A 360 17.51 11.65 -15.36
CA ILE A 360 18.52 11.85 -16.41
C ILE A 360 18.10 11.14 -17.70
N GLU A 361 17.62 9.90 -17.62
CA GLU A 361 17.15 9.16 -18.80
C GLU A 361 16.01 9.89 -19.52
N ARG A 362 15.07 10.45 -18.77
CA ARG A 362 13.97 11.26 -19.33
C ARG A 362 14.48 12.58 -19.92
N ALA A 363 15.36 13.28 -19.21
CA ALA A 363 15.91 14.56 -19.67
C ALA A 363 16.68 14.41 -20.99
N LEU A 364 17.46 13.33 -21.12
CA LEU A 364 18.25 13.03 -22.33
C LEU A 364 17.45 12.27 -23.40
N LYS A 365 16.19 11.89 -23.08
CA LYS A 365 15.29 11.14 -23.99
C LYS A 365 15.99 9.92 -24.59
N PHE A 366 16.57 9.07 -23.74
CA PHE A 366 17.20 7.84 -24.19
C PHE A 366 16.19 6.90 -24.83
N GLY A 367 16.49 6.45 -26.05
CA GLY A 367 15.72 5.40 -26.73
C GLY A 367 15.98 4.02 -26.11
N ARG A 368 14.99 3.10 -26.17
CA ARG A 368 15.13 1.74 -25.63
C ARG A 368 16.30 0.97 -26.27
N ASP A 369 16.46 1.10 -27.59
CA ASP A 369 17.48 0.40 -28.38
C ASP A 369 18.61 1.36 -28.83
N GLU A 370 18.78 2.48 -28.12
CA GLU A 370 19.80 3.47 -28.44
C GLU A 370 21.20 2.94 -28.10
N ALA A 371 22.14 3.04 -29.07
CA ALA A 371 23.51 2.58 -28.90
C ALA A 371 24.23 3.30 -27.74
N PRO A 372 25.08 2.60 -26.98
CA PRO A 372 25.80 3.15 -25.83
C PRO A 372 26.58 4.44 -26.18
N GLU A 373 27.22 4.48 -27.35
CA GLU A 373 27.99 5.65 -27.84
C GLU A 373 27.10 6.89 -27.97
N SER A 374 25.90 6.73 -28.54
CA SER A 374 24.94 7.84 -28.69
C SER A 374 24.47 8.35 -27.32
N LYS A 375 24.23 7.44 -26.35
CA LYS A 375 23.92 7.85 -24.99
C LYS A 375 25.06 8.59 -24.31
N LEU A 376 26.32 8.14 -24.52
CA LEU A 376 27.51 8.82 -24.01
C LEU A 376 27.68 10.20 -24.62
N ASP A 377 27.42 10.37 -25.93
CA ASP A 377 27.50 11.68 -26.61
C ASP A 377 26.51 12.67 -26.01
N LYS A 378 25.28 12.25 -25.78
CA LYS A 378 24.24 13.08 -25.13
C LYS A 378 24.63 13.44 -23.70
N LEU A 379 25.16 12.47 -22.94
CA LEU A 379 25.59 12.69 -21.56
C LEU A 379 26.79 13.64 -21.49
N GLU A 380 27.77 13.47 -22.35
CA GLU A 380 28.95 14.36 -22.44
C GLU A 380 28.54 15.79 -22.86
N ALA A 381 27.64 15.92 -23.82
CA ALA A 381 27.07 17.21 -24.18
C ALA A 381 26.37 17.91 -23.02
N LEU A 382 25.62 17.18 -22.19
CA LEU A 382 24.96 17.71 -20.98
C LEU A 382 25.99 18.12 -19.91
N VAL A 383 26.87 17.20 -19.53
CA VAL A 383 27.78 17.37 -18.38
C VAL A 383 28.89 18.35 -18.71
N VAL A 384 29.58 18.16 -19.84
CA VAL A 384 30.77 18.96 -20.19
C VAL A 384 30.36 20.23 -20.94
N SER A 385 29.64 20.11 -22.06
CA SER A 385 29.35 21.26 -22.90
C SER A 385 28.31 22.19 -22.30
N HIS A 386 27.28 21.65 -21.67
CA HIS A 386 26.20 22.47 -21.13
C HIS A 386 26.49 22.96 -19.70
N PHE A 387 26.98 22.10 -18.82
CA PHE A 387 27.23 22.47 -17.41
C PHE A 387 28.69 22.78 -17.07
N GLY A 388 29.62 22.62 -18.01
CA GLY A 388 31.05 22.96 -17.83
C GLY A 388 31.75 22.06 -16.81
N ARG A 389 31.24 20.85 -16.59
CA ARG A 389 31.82 19.90 -15.62
C ARG A 389 32.93 19.07 -16.24
N PRO A 390 33.87 18.56 -15.42
CA PRO A 390 34.95 17.70 -15.92
C PRO A 390 34.42 16.42 -16.58
N LEU A 391 35.17 15.90 -17.55
CA LEU A 391 34.89 14.63 -18.21
C LEU A 391 34.85 13.44 -17.23
N ALA A 392 35.54 13.53 -16.09
CA ALA A 392 35.49 12.55 -15.05
C ALA A 392 34.06 12.34 -14.50
N ASP A 393 33.25 13.40 -14.40
CA ASP A 393 31.86 13.31 -13.93
C ASP A 393 30.99 12.51 -14.91
N VAL A 394 31.24 12.60 -16.21
CA VAL A 394 30.57 11.80 -17.25
C VAL A 394 30.72 10.31 -16.97
N ARG A 395 31.92 9.87 -16.58
CA ARG A 395 32.22 8.45 -16.30
C ARG A 395 31.42 7.92 -15.08
N PHE A 396 31.32 8.72 -14.03
CA PHE A 396 30.56 8.32 -12.83
C PHE A 396 29.06 8.26 -13.13
N VAL A 397 28.52 9.24 -13.87
CA VAL A 397 27.12 9.25 -14.25
C VAL A 397 26.82 8.13 -15.26
N ALA A 398 27.68 7.87 -16.25
CA ALA A 398 27.53 6.76 -17.20
C ALA A 398 27.53 5.40 -16.48
N SER A 399 28.42 5.19 -15.52
CA SER A 399 28.46 3.97 -14.71
C SER A 399 27.18 3.80 -13.89
N MET A 400 26.65 4.86 -13.26
CA MET A 400 25.39 4.86 -12.56
C MET A 400 24.21 4.48 -13.49
N LEU A 401 24.22 4.97 -14.72
CA LEU A 401 23.23 4.65 -15.77
C LEU A 401 23.45 3.27 -16.41
N SER A 402 24.45 2.51 -15.95
CA SER A 402 24.85 1.22 -16.54
C SER A 402 25.18 1.31 -18.03
N ILE A 403 25.73 2.45 -18.49
CA ILE A 403 26.19 2.64 -19.87
C ILE A 403 27.65 2.21 -19.93
N PRO A 404 28.03 1.20 -20.76
CA PRO A 404 29.42 0.83 -20.98
C PRO A 404 30.24 2.03 -21.46
N CYS A 405 31.30 2.36 -20.73
CA CYS A 405 32.08 3.56 -21.01
C CYS A 405 33.61 3.36 -20.95
N GLU A 406 34.05 2.13 -20.61
CA GLU A 406 35.46 1.80 -20.42
C GLU A 406 36.28 1.91 -21.69
N GLU A 407 35.72 1.57 -22.85
CA GLU A 407 36.41 1.69 -24.16
C GLU A 407 36.69 3.15 -24.51
N ARG A 408 35.75 4.06 -24.18
CA ARG A 408 35.89 5.49 -24.51
C ARG A 408 36.71 6.26 -23.49
N TYR A 409 36.57 5.97 -22.20
CA TYR A 409 37.16 6.77 -21.11
C TYR A 409 38.19 5.99 -20.28
N GLY A 410 38.42 4.71 -20.56
CA GLY A 410 39.32 3.83 -19.82
C GLY A 410 38.76 3.29 -18.51
N LEU A 411 39.44 2.35 -17.92
CA LEU A 411 39.06 1.73 -16.63
C LEU A 411 39.14 2.74 -15.47
N MET A 412 38.29 2.56 -14.46
CA MET A 412 38.30 3.30 -13.20
C MET A 412 38.80 2.40 -12.06
N PRO A 413 40.11 2.28 -11.82
CA PRO A 413 40.66 1.42 -10.79
C PRO A 413 40.44 2.06 -9.39
N MET A 414 39.28 1.86 -8.81
CA MET A 414 38.93 2.34 -7.47
C MET A 414 38.06 1.33 -6.73
N THR A 415 38.01 1.46 -5.40
CA THR A 415 37.13 0.63 -4.60
C THR A 415 35.66 0.98 -4.82
N PRO A 416 34.71 0.04 -4.66
CA PRO A 416 33.28 0.33 -4.79
C PRO A 416 32.82 1.49 -3.90
N GLN A 417 33.34 1.58 -2.69
CA GLN A 417 33.03 2.67 -1.77
C GLN A 417 33.47 4.03 -2.31
N LYS A 418 34.69 4.13 -2.82
CA LYS A 418 35.21 5.38 -3.40
C LYS A 418 34.43 5.75 -4.68
N HIS A 419 34.08 4.75 -5.49
CA HIS A 419 33.24 4.95 -6.67
C HIS A 419 31.89 5.56 -6.29
N LYS A 420 31.23 5.04 -5.26
CA LYS A 420 29.97 5.58 -4.73
C LYS A 420 30.14 7.04 -4.27
N GLU A 421 31.18 7.34 -3.48
CA GLU A 421 31.47 8.70 -2.97
C GLU A 421 31.68 9.71 -4.12
N GLU A 422 32.45 9.34 -5.13
CA GLU A 422 32.70 10.22 -6.29
C GLU A 422 31.41 10.38 -7.15
N THR A 423 30.59 9.34 -7.27
CA THR A 423 29.29 9.43 -7.95
C THR A 423 28.36 10.41 -7.23
N LEU A 424 28.26 10.30 -5.89
CA LEU A 424 27.47 11.23 -5.06
C LEU A 424 27.94 12.66 -5.25
N ARG A 425 29.26 12.87 -5.18
CA ARG A 425 29.89 14.19 -5.37
C ARG A 425 29.59 14.76 -6.77
N SER A 426 29.77 13.94 -7.81
CA SER A 426 29.51 14.38 -9.21
C SER A 426 28.06 14.78 -9.41
N LEU A 427 27.09 14.07 -8.83
CA LEU A 427 25.67 14.43 -8.92
C LEU A 427 25.34 15.73 -8.18
N VAL A 428 25.88 15.93 -6.98
CA VAL A 428 25.69 17.18 -6.22
C VAL A 428 26.32 18.35 -6.96
N ASP A 429 27.56 18.22 -7.43
CA ASP A 429 28.27 19.24 -8.19
C ASP A 429 27.56 19.58 -9.49
N LEU A 430 27.00 18.59 -10.20
CA LEU A 430 26.21 18.77 -11.42
C LEU A 430 24.93 19.57 -11.13
N THR A 431 24.26 19.25 -10.01
CA THR A 431 23.06 19.95 -9.55
C THR A 431 23.37 21.43 -9.23
N GLU A 432 24.48 21.69 -8.53
CA GLU A 432 24.90 23.06 -8.25
C GLU A 432 25.25 23.83 -9.52
N ALA A 433 25.97 23.20 -10.46
CA ALA A 433 26.30 23.83 -11.73
C ALA A 433 25.03 24.17 -12.54
N ALA A 434 24.04 23.28 -12.56
CA ALA A 434 22.76 23.54 -13.20
C ALA A 434 22.03 24.73 -12.55
N ALA A 435 21.92 24.75 -11.23
CA ALA A 435 21.24 25.83 -10.50
C ALA A 435 21.94 27.17 -10.63
N ARG A 436 23.28 27.20 -10.62
CA ARG A 436 24.07 28.46 -10.84
C ARG A 436 23.93 29.00 -12.26
N LYS A 437 23.68 28.14 -13.25
CA LYS A 437 23.42 28.55 -14.61
C LYS A 437 22.04 29.17 -14.79
N GLN A 438 21.05 28.56 -14.17
CA GLN A 438 19.68 29.04 -14.13
C GLN A 438 19.02 28.59 -12.82
N PRO A 439 18.44 29.52 -12.04
CA PRO A 439 17.70 29.16 -10.82
C PRO A 439 16.70 28.05 -11.11
N CYS A 440 16.71 27.00 -10.28
CA CYS A 440 15.87 25.85 -10.52
C CYS A 440 15.14 25.34 -9.26
N VAL A 441 14.11 24.55 -9.50
CA VAL A 441 13.33 23.90 -8.45
C VAL A 441 13.46 22.40 -8.61
N MET A 442 13.82 21.72 -7.52
CA MET A 442 13.84 20.26 -7.44
C MET A 442 12.64 19.79 -6.63
N LEU A 443 11.82 18.94 -7.22
CA LEU A 443 10.64 18.37 -6.62
C LEU A 443 10.86 16.87 -6.40
N TYR A 444 11.04 16.44 -5.16
CA TYR A 444 11.10 15.04 -4.79
C TYR A 444 9.75 14.57 -4.26
N GLU A 445 9.14 13.63 -4.96
CA GLU A 445 7.86 13.06 -4.56
C GLU A 445 8.06 11.73 -3.82
N ASP A 446 7.26 11.55 -2.76
CA ASP A 446 7.14 10.31 -1.98
C ASP A 446 8.47 9.80 -1.37
N LEU A 447 9.21 10.71 -0.72
CA LEU A 447 10.53 10.46 -0.14
C LEU A 447 10.55 9.28 0.87
N HIS A 448 9.41 8.87 1.41
CA HIS A 448 9.30 7.69 2.26
C HIS A 448 9.60 6.37 1.53
N TRP A 449 9.76 6.41 0.19
CA TRP A 449 10.21 5.30 -0.66
C TRP A 449 11.61 5.54 -1.27
N VAL A 450 12.35 6.51 -0.73
CA VAL A 450 13.69 6.81 -1.23
C VAL A 450 14.67 5.68 -0.95
N ASP A 451 15.56 5.39 -1.89
CA ASP A 451 16.66 4.48 -1.67
C ASP A 451 17.75 5.11 -0.77
N PRO A 452 18.50 4.30 0.02
CA PRO A 452 19.49 4.82 0.97
C PRO A 452 20.57 5.69 0.32
N THR A 453 20.94 5.44 -0.93
CA THR A 453 22.01 6.16 -1.61
C THR A 453 21.55 7.54 -2.08
N THR A 454 20.32 7.64 -2.58
CA THR A 454 19.68 8.94 -2.87
C THR A 454 19.49 9.77 -1.59
N LEU A 455 19.21 9.13 -0.46
CA LEU A 455 19.10 9.82 0.82
C LEU A 455 20.44 10.42 1.26
N GLU A 456 21.56 9.70 1.09
CA GLU A 456 22.91 10.22 1.33
C GLU A 456 23.25 11.40 0.38
N MET A 457 22.81 11.32 -0.89
CA MET A 457 22.97 12.44 -1.83
C MET A 457 22.21 13.68 -1.38
N LEU A 458 20.98 13.51 -0.88
CA LEU A 458 20.17 14.61 -0.36
C LEU A 458 20.80 15.22 0.90
N ASP A 459 21.39 14.43 1.79
CA ASP A 459 22.15 14.94 2.95
C ASP A 459 23.25 15.91 2.48
N LEU A 460 24.07 15.49 1.53
CA LEU A 460 25.14 16.32 0.97
C LEU A 460 24.62 17.58 0.26
N LEU A 461 23.55 17.46 -0.49
CA LEU A 461 22.97 18.55 -1.25
C LEU A 461 22.34 19.61 -0.33
N ILE A 462 21.60 19.17 0.68
CA ILE A 462 20.95 20.06 1.65
C ILE A 462 21.97 20.84 2.46
N ASP A 463 23.09 20.24 2.84
CA ASP A 463 24.18 20.94 3.52
C ASP A 463 24.80 22.05 2.66
N ARG A 464 24.87 21.86 1.34
CA ARG A 464 25.55 22.75 0.40
C ARG A 464 24.63 23.79 -0.25
N VAL A 465 23.31 23.61 -0.20
CA VAL A 465 22.33 24.40 -0.97
C VAL A 465 22.28 25.88 -0.56
N ARG A 466 22.67 26.26 0.63
CA ARG A 466 22.51 27.61 1.22
C ARG A 466 22.93 28.79 0.33
N SER A 467 23.92 28.61 -0.53
CA SER A 467 24.48 29.63 -1.42
C SER A 467 24.28 29.31 -2.89
N VAL A 468 23.25 28.53 -3.20
CA VAL A 468 22.91 28.08 -4.54
C VAL A 468 21.48 28.51 -4.85
N PRO A 469 21.20 29.09 -6.05
CA PRO A 469 19.83 29.50 -6.40
C PRO A 469 18.92 28.30 -6.69
N LEU A 470 18.61 27.56 -5.64
CA LEU A 470 17.91 26.27 -5.70
C LEU A 470 16.84 26.20 -4.61
N LEU A 471 15.61 25.88 -5.02
CA LEU A 471 14.54 25.45 -4.11
C LEU A 471 14.38 23.94 -4.19
N ILE A 472 14.49 23.25 -3.07
CA ILE A 472 14.23 21.81 -2.97
C ILE A 472 12.91 21.62 -2.21
N VAL A 473 11.93 20.93 -2.81
CA VAL A 473 10.68 20.57 -2.14
C VAL A 473 10.61 19.05 -2.05
N LEU A 474 10.53 18.55 -0.83
CA LEU A 474 10.55 17.13 -0.50
C LEU A 474 9.20 16.73 0.09
N THR A 475 8.45 15.84 -0.57
CA THR A 475 7.19 15.35 0.00
C THR A 475 7.38 14.01 0.70
N HIS A 476 6.80 13.87 1.87
CA HIS A 476 6.87 12.62 2.63
C HIS A 476 5.60 12.38 3.47
N ARG A 477 5.48 11.16 4.00
CA ARG A 477 4.47 10.80 5.00
C ARG A 477 4.99 11.03 6.42
N PRO A 478 4.11 11.09 7.44
CA PRO A 478 4.53 11.30 8.83
C PRO A 478 5.48 10.22 9.38
N GLU A 479 5.44 9.00 8.82
CA GLU A 479 6.30 7.89 9.23
C GLU A 479 7.78 8.08 8.81
N PHE A 480 8.05 8.98 7.89
CA PHE A 480 9.41 9.27 7.44
C PHE A 480 10.10 10.22 8.41
N ASP A 481 11.23 9.78 8.98
CA ASP A 481 12.06 10.61 9.87
C ASP A 481 12.91 11.58 9.06
N SER A 482 12.47 12.83 9.02
CA SER A 482 13.17 13.92 8.33
C SER A 482 14.24 14.52 9.22
N ARG A 483 15.49 14.04 9.09
CA ARG A 483 16.65 14.46 9.89
C ARG A 483 17.13 15.91 9.63
N TRP A 484 16.55 16.61 8.66
CA TRP A 484 17.01 17.97 8.23
C TRP A 484 16.29 19.14 8.93
N SER A 485 15.29 18.89 9.74
CA SER A 485 14.47 19.92 10.37
C SER A 485 15.24 20.90 11.29
N GLN A 486 16.49 20.57 11.64
CA GLN A 486 17.36 21.44 12.45
C GLN A 486 18.15 22.49 11.64
N HIS A 487 18.14 22.41 10.30
CA HIS A 487 18.84 23.38 9.45
C HIS A 487 18.02 24.65 9.28
N GLY A 488 18.62 25.83 9.46
CA GLY A 488 17.90 27.10 9.41
C GLY A 488 17.28 27.47 8.05
N HIS A 489 17.71 26.85 6.96
CA HIS A 489 17.17 27.00 5.59
C HIS A 489 16.18 25.89 5.23
N VAL A 490 15.83 25.02 6.18
CA VAL A 490 14.85 23.94 6.00
C VAL A 490 13.58 24.28 6.76
N ILE A 491 12.45 24.22 6.09
CA ILE A 491 11.14 24.47 6.68
C ILE A 491 10.26 23.25 6.54
N ALA A 492 9.61 22.87 7.63
CA ALA A 492 8.61 21.82 7.63
C ALA A 492 7.20 22.42 7.49
N LEU A 493 6.47 21.98 6.46
CA LEU A 493 5.09 22.36 6.19
C LEU A 493 4.19 21.12 6.32
N ASN A 494 3.35 21.12 7.35
CA ASN A 494 2.40 20.04 7.60
C ASN A 494 1.03 20.37 7.00
N LEU A 495 0.56 19.56 6.04
CA LEU A 495 -0.75 19.77 5.45
C LEU A 495 -1.84 19.17 6.33
N SER A 496 -2.86 19.99 6.62
CA SER A 496 -4.07 19.55 7.30
C SER A 496 -5.14 19.06 6.31
N LYS A 497 -6.17 18.39 6.82
CA LYS A 497 -7.39 18.08 6.09
C LYS A 497 -8.10 19.38 5.66
N LEU A 498 -8.94 19.28 4.63
CA LEU A 498 -9.83 20.38 4.24
C LEU A 498 -10.87 20.62 5.35
N THR A 499 -11.21 21.87 5.56
CA THR A 499 -12.36 22.22 6.39
C THR A 499 -13.66 21.77 5.72
N ARG A 500 -14.75 21.72 6.48
CA ARG A 500 -16.06 21.34 5.93
C ARG A 500 -16.49 22.25 4.77
N ALA A 501 -16.22 23.55 4.87
CA ALA A 501 -16.52 24.53 3.82
C ALA A 501 -15.68 24.28 2.55
N GLN A 502 -14.37 24.01 2.71
CA GLN A 502 -13.48 23.67 1.60
C GLN A 502 -13.86 22.34 0.95
N SER A 503 -14.24 21.34 1.74
CA SER A 503 -14.72 20.05 1.23
C SER A 503 -16.02 20.22 0.41
N GLY A 504 -16.96 21.04 0.91
CA GLY A 504 -18.18 21.37 0.16
C GLY A 504 -17.90 22.12 -1.15
N ALA A 505 -16.96 23.06 -1.14
CA ALA A 505 -16.50 23.73 -2.36
C ALA A 505 -15.85 22.75 -3.35
N MET A 506 -15.11 21.77 -2.86
CA MET A 506 -14.51 20.73 -3.69
C MET A 506 -15.57 19.83 -4.32
N VAL A 507 -16.57 19.36 -3.54
CA VAL A 507 -17.72 18.58 -4.06
C VAL A 507 -18.41 19.36 -5.18
N SER A 508 -18.73 20.65 -4.98
CA SER A 508 -19.36 21.50 -5.99
C SER A 508 -18.53 21.58 -7.28
N ARG A 509 -17.21 21.72 -7.17
CA ARG A 509 -16.33 21.76 -8.36
C ARG A 509 -16.28 20.41 -9.10
N VAL A 510 -16.21 19.29 -8.38
CA VAL A 510 -16.28 17.95 -8.98
C VAL A 510 -17.62 17.71 -9.68
N ALA A 511 -18.72 18.24 -9.10
CA ALA A 511 -20.04 18.15 -9.67
C ALA A 511 -20.31 19.17 -10.81
N GLY A 512 -19.27 19.87 -11.31
CA GLY A 512 -19.41 20.84 -12.39
C GLY A 512 -20.19 22.10 -12.00
N ALA A 513 -20.03 22.55 -10.75
CA ALA A 513 -20.75 23.67 -10.11
C ALA A 513 -22.28 23.44 -9.95
N LYS A 514 -22.75 22.19 -10.11
CA LYS A 514 -24.14 21.80 -9.90
C LYS A 514 -24.38 21.43 -8.45
N ALA A 515 -25.57 21.77 -7.93
CA ALA A 515 -25.92 21.43 -6.55
C ALA A 515 -26.27 19.93 -6.43
N LEU A 516 -25.74 19.28 -5.38
CA LEU A 516 -26.16 17.95 -4.97
C LEU A 516 -27.30 18.03 -3.95
N PRO A 517 -28.13 16.97 -3.81
CA PRO A 517 -29.07 16.85 -2.69
C PRO A 517 -28.37 17.09 -1.36
N SER A 518 -28.99 17.84 -0.46
CA SER A 518 -28.36 18.28 0.80
C SER A 518 -27.98 17.13 1.71
N ASP A 519 -28.80 16.09 1.79
CA ASP A 519 -28.54 14.88 2.54
C ASP A 519 -27.37 14.06 1.97
N LEU A 520 -27.23 14.04 0.64
CA LEU A 520 -26.11 13.40 -0.04
C LEU A 520 -24.80 14.16 0.22
N LEU A 521 -24.83 15.49 0.12
CA LEU A 521 -23.68 16.34 0.44
C LEU A 521 -23.22 16.10 1.87
N GLU A 522 -24.15 16.06 2.84
CA GLU A 522 -23.85 15.76 4.24
C GLU A 522 -23.21 14.38 4.44
N GLN A 523 -23.70 13.37 3.73
CA GLN A 523 -23.12 12.02 3.75
C GLN A 523 -21.70 12.02 3.19
N ILE A 524 -21.45 12.68 2.06
CA ILE A 524 -20.11 12.81 1.47
C ILE A 524 -19.16 13.48 2.46
N LEU A 525 -19.53 14.63 3.01
CA LEU A 525 -18.70 15.39 3.95
C LEU A 525 -18.38 14.60 5.22
N THR A 526 -19.35 13.85 5.73
CA THR A 526 -19.19 13.04 6.94
C THR A 526 -18.30 11.83 6.71
N LYS A 527 -18.48 11.12 5.57
CA LYS A 527 -17.69 9.92 5.25
C LYS A 527 -16.25 10.24 4.88
N THR A 528 -16.01 11.35 4.19
CA THR A 528 -14.67 11.70 3.68
C THR A 528 -13.83 12.44 4.70
N ASP A 529 -14.44 13.05 5.72
CA ASP A 529 -13.78 13.71 6.85
C ASP A 529 -12.67 14.69 6.40
N GLY A 530 -12.92 15.42 5.32
CA GLY A 530 -12.00 16.43 4.79
C GLY A 530 -10.74 15.92 4.08
N VAL A 531 -10.62 14.62 3.80
CA VAL A 531 -9.52 14.09 2.98
C VAL A 531 -9.80 14.34 1.50
N PRO A 532 -9.03 15.19 0.81
CA PRO A 532 -9.34 15.62 -0.56
C PRO A 532 -9.57 14.48 -1.55
N LEU A 533 -8.69 13.46 -1.53
CA LEU A 533 -8.83 12.28 -2.39
C LEU A 533 -10.17 11.57 -2.17
N PHE A 534 -10.58 11.43 -0.91
CA PHE A 534 -11.84 10.76 -0.58
C PHE A 534 -13.05 11.59 -1.05
N VAL A 535 -12.98 12.92 -0.90
CA VAL A 535 -14.02 13.84 -1.39
C VAL A 535 -14.16 13.71 -2.90
N GLU A 536 -13.06 13.74 -3.63
CA GLU A 536 -13.04 13.67 -5.08
C GLU A 536 -13.59 12.33 -5.60
N GLU A 537 -12.98 11.22 -5.15
CA GLU A 537 -13.31 9.89 -5.63
C GLU A 537 -14.74 9.46 -5.26
N LEU A 538 -15.18 9.77 -4.04
CA LEU A 538 -16.53 9.44 -3.62
C LEU A 538 -17.57 10.24 -4.42
N THR A 539 -17.31 11.52 -4.65
CA THR A 539 -18.19 12.38 -5.46
C THR A 539 -18.25 11.87 -6.91
N LYS A 540 -17.10 11.58 -7.56
CA LYS A 540 -17.06 11.03 -8.93
C LYS A 540 -17.83 9.71 -9.02
N SER A 541 -17.58 8.79 -8.08
CA SER A 541 -18.26 7.49 -8.05
C SER A 541 -19.78 7.61 -7.96
N ILE A 542 -20.28 8.55 -7.19
CA ILE A 542 -21.71 8.80 -7.06
C ILE A 542 -22.27 9.39 -8.35
N LEU A 543 -21.59 10.33 -8.99
CA LEU A 543 -22.01 10.91 -10.27
C LEU A 543 -22.03 9.86 -11.40
N GLU A 544 -21.10 8.90 -11.37
CA GLU A 544 -21.01 7.81 -12.37
C GLU A 544 -21.95 6.64 -12.09
N SER A 545 -22.54 6.56 -10.89
CA SER A 545 -23.39 5.40 -10.50
C SER A 545 -24.72 5.32 -11.23
N GLY A 546 -25.16 6.41 -11.88
CA GLY A 546 -26.49 6.52 -12.50
C GLY A 546 -27.62 6.70 -11.49
N GLU A 547 -27.32 6.88 -10.21
CA GLU A 547 -28.31 7.12 -9.15
C GLU A 547 -28.80 8.57 -9.12
N LEU A 548 -28.13 9.45 -9.84
CA LEU A 548 -28.47 10.87 -9.96
C LEU A 548 -28.86 11.21 -11.40
N THR A 549 -29.90 12.02 -11.54
CA THR A 549 -30.31 12.63 -12.81
C THR A 549 -29.82 14.06 -12.85
N ASP A 550 -29.22 14.46 -13.96
CA ASP A 550 -28.74 15.81 -14.21
C ASP A 550 -29.90 16.70 -14.72
N ASN A 551 -30.34 17.66 -13.89
CA ASN A 551 -31.41 18.60 -14.20
C ASN A 551 -30.90 20.01 -14.57
N GLY A 552 -29.65 20.09 -15.07
CA GLY A 552 -29.04 21.33 -15.55
C GLY A 552 -28.24 22.07 -14.49
N ASP A 553 -28.86 22.67 -13.50
CA ASP A 553 -28.22 23.40 -12.40
C ASP A 553 -28.03 22.56 -11.12
N ARG A 554 -28.66 21.40 -11.05
CA ARG A 554 -28.62 20.50 -9.91
C ARG A 554 -28.77 19.03 -10.30
N TYR A 555 -28.33 18.16 -9.41
CA TYR A 555 -28.57 16.73 -9.45
C TYR A 555 -29.74 16.35 -8.54
N GLU A 556 -30.58 15.42 -8.97
CA GLU A 556 -31.69 14.87 -8.21
C GLU A 556 -31.61 13.33 -8.23
N TYR A 557 -32.17 12.67 -7.20
CA TYR A 557 -32.18 11.21 -7.15
C TYR A 557 -33.02 10.61 -8.30
N ALA A 558 -32.45 9.65 -9.01
CA ALA A 558 -33.16 8.89 -10.07
C ALA A 558 -34.16 7.86 -9.49
N GLY A 559 -34.14 7.61 -8.17
CA GLY A 559 -34.98 6.63 -7.47
C GLY A 559 -34.84 6.71 -5.95
N ALA A 560 -35.17 5.62 -5.25
CA ALA A 560 -34.96 5.57 -3.79
C ALA A 560 -33.47 5.66 -3.45
N SER A 561 -33.11 6.54 -2.49
CA SER A 561 -31.73 6.72 -2.01
C SER A 561 -31.10 5.39 -1.59
N ARG A 562 -29.93 5.07 -2.14
CA ARG A 562 -29.15 3.89 -1.77
C ARG A 562 -27.99 4.27 -0.86
N ALA A 563 -27.48 3.29 -0.12
CA ALA A 563 -26.28 3.47 0.71
C ALA A 563 -25.05 3.73 -0.18
N ILE A 564 -24.30 4.79 0.11
CA ILE A 564 -23.06 5.13 -0.59
C ILE A 564 -22.04 4.00 -0.45
N THR A 565 -21.56 3.49 -1.58
CA THR A 565 -20.53 2.42 -1.64
C THR A 565 -19.14 3.03 -1.77
N ILE A 566 -18.15 2.45 -1.07
CA ILE A 566 -16.74 2.89 -1.15
C ILE A 566 -16.20 2.56 -2.54
N PRO A 567 -15.61 3.54 -3.27
CA PRO A 567 -14.91 3.29 -4.51
C PRO A 567 -13.78 2.27 -4.37
N ALA A 568 -13.52 1.51 -5.44
CA ALA A 568 -12.48 0.48 -5.45
C ALA A 568 -11.08 1.05 -5.19
N THR A 569 -10.78 2.21 -5.79
CA THR A 569 -9.51 2.94 -5.62
C THR A 569 -9.21 3.29 -4.16
N LEU A 570 -10.23 3.69 -3.41
CA LEU A 570 -10.08 4.01 -1.99
C LEU A 570 -10.00 2.76 -1.12
N ARG A 571 -10.70 1.69 -1.48
CA ARG A 571 -10.71 0.44 -0.72
C ARG A 571 -9.31 -0.17 -0.62
N ASP A 572 -8.56 -0.20 -1.72
CA ASP A 572 -7.21 -0.76 -1.76
C ASP A 572 -6.25 0.01 -0.84
N SER A 573 -6.28 1.35 -0.88
CA SER A 573 -5.46 2.19 0.00
C SER A 573 -5.82 2.03 1.49
N LEU A 574 -7.12 1.93 1.82
CA LEU A 574 -7.58 1.73 3.19
C LEU A 574 -7.23 0.33 3.72
N MET A 575 -7.37 -0.70 2.88
CA MET A 575 -7.00 -2.07 3.24
C MET A 575 -5.49 -2.22 3.41
N ALA A 576 -4.68 -1.58 2.56
CA ALA A 576 -3.23 -1.56 2.71
C ALA A 576 -2.77 -1.01 4.07
N ARG A 577 -3.47 -0.01 4.60
CA ARG A 577 -3.19 0.55 5.94
C ARG A 577 -3.59 -0.40 7.06
N LEU A 578 -4.70 -1.14 6.91
CA LEU A 578 -5.16 -2.12 7.90
C LEU A 578 -4.29 -3.39 7.91
N ASP A 579 -3.80 -3.84 6.75
CA ASP A 579 -3.06 -5.09 6.60
C ASP A 579 -1.60 -5.00 7.08
N ARG A 580 -1.02 -3.80 7.20
CA ARG A 580 0.34 -3.61 7.74
C ARG A 580 0.54 -4.20 9.13
N PHE A 581 -0.56 -4.42 9.88
CA PHE A 581 -0.52 -4.88 11.27
C PHE A 581 -1.57 -5.97 11.49
N MET A 582 -1.27 -7.23 11.20
CA MET A 582 -2.24 -8.35 11.24
C MET A 582 -3.05 -8.50 12.54
N PRO A 583 -2.48 -8.41 13.78
CA PRO A 583 -3.30 -8.45 15.00
C PRO A 583 -4.25 -7.25 15.12
N VAL A 584 -3.84 -6.09 14.58
CA VAL A 584 -4.62 -4.86 14.58
C VAL A 584 -5.84 -4.96 13.67
N LYS A 585 -5.74 -5.67 12.54
CA LYS A 585 -6.83 -5.85 11.59
C LYS A 585 -8.02 -6.57 12.20
N GLU A 586 -7.80 -7.68 12.91
CA GLU A 586 -8.90 -8.41 13.56
C GLU A 586 -9.61 -7.54 14.59
N ILE A 587 -8.88 -6.81 15.41
CA ILE A 587 -9.44 -5.87 16.38
C ILE A 587 -10.16 -4.71 15.69
N ALA A 588 -9.64 -4.19 14.58
CA ALA A 588 -10.32 -3.17 13.77
C ALA A 588 -11.63 -3.70 13.16
N GLN A 589 -11.67 -4.94 12.70
CA GLN A 589 -12.86 -5.60 12.17
C GLN A 589 -13.93 -5.77 13.25
N ILE A 590 -13.55 -6.18 14.47
CA ILE A 590 -14.46 -6.31 15.62
C ILE A 590 -14.96 -4.91 16.01
N GLY A 591 -14.08 -3.93 16.16
CA GLY A 591 -14.45 -2.55 16.45
C GLY A 591 -15.41 -1.97 15.40
N ALA A 592 -15.16 -2.24 14.12
CA ALA A 592 -16.01 -1.79 13.02
C ALA A 592 -17.41 -2.42 13.05
N ALA A 593 -17.53 -3.67 13.52
CA ALA A 593 -18.82 -4.32 13.71
C ALA A 593 -19.56 -3.77 14.93
N ILE A 594 -18.86 -3.37 16.01
CA ILE A 594 -19.47 -2.69 17.16
C ILE A 594 -20.02 -1.33 16.72
N GLY A 595 -19.19 -0.48 16.11
CA GLY A 595 -19.59 0.85 15.66
C GLY A 595 -18.40 1.75 15.28
N ARG A 596 -18.71 3.02 15.02
CA ARG A 596 -17.68 4.05 14.80
C ARG A 596 -16.90 4.37 16.07
N GLU A 597 -17.58 4.30 17.19
CA GLU A 597 -17.06 4.47 18.54
C GLU A 597 -17.32 3.19 19.34
N PHE A 598 -16.32 2.73 20.11
CA PHE A 598 -16.44 1.51 20.91
C PHE A 598 -15.57 1.60 22.17
N SER A 599 -16.06 1.02 23.27
CA SER A 599 -15.34 1.01 24.54
C SER A 599 -14.30 -0.12 24.60
N TYR A 600 -13.26 0.10 25.40
CA TYR A 600 -12.23 -0.91 25.69
C TYR A 600 -12.82 -2.19 26.24
N ASP A 601 -13.71 -2.07 27.25
CA ASP A 601 -14.31 -3.22 27.91
C ASP A 601 -15.18 -4.05 26.98
N LEU A 602 -15.93 -3.41 26.07
CA LEU A 602 -16.78 -4.13 25.12
C LEU A 602 -15.93 -4.88 24.09
N ILE A 603 -14.90 -4.27 23.54
CA ILE A 603 -14.05 -4.96 22.56
C ILE A 603 -13.26 -6.11 23.18
N VAL A 604 -12.76 -5.97 24.41
CA VAL A 604 -12.11 -7.05 25.17
C VAL A 604 -13.08 -8.20 25.44
N ALA A 605 -14.33 -7.91 25.75
CA ALA A 605 -15.34 -8.94 25.99
C ALA A 605 -15.76 -9.70 24.71
N VAL A 606 -15.69 -9.05 23.56
CA VAL A 606 -16.06 -9.63 22.25
C VAL A 606 -14.88 -10.31 21.58
N ALA A 607 -13.66 -9.79 21.71
CA ALA A 607 -12.48 -10.32 21.03
C ALA A 607 -12.14 -11.76 21.49
N PRO A 608 -11.70 -12.65 20.59
CA PRO A 608 -11.25 -14.01 20.92
C PRO A 608 -9.79 -14.04 21.41
N LEU A 609 -9.20 -12.89 21.78
CA LEU A 609 -7.80 -12.71 22.13
C LEU A 609 -7.65 -12.38 23.62
N PRO A 610 -6.52 -12.73 24.25
CA PRO A 610 -6.19 -12.28 25.60
C PRO A 610 -6.19 -10.74 25.72
N GLN A 611 -6.63 -10.21 26.86
CA GLN A 611 -6.75 -8.77 27.11
C GLN A 611 -5.47 -7.98 26.80
N VAL A 612 -4.28 -8.53 27.08
CA VAL A 612 -3.00 -7.90 26.80
C VAL A 612 -2.83 -7.70 25.29
N GLN A 613 -3.12 -8.73 24.48
CA GLN A 613 -3.00 -8.65 23.02
C GLN A 613 -4.04 -7.68 22.41
N VAL A 614 -5.24 -7.61 22.97
CA VAL A 614 -6.23 -6.60 22.56
C VAL A 614 -5.72 -5.20 22.87
N GLY A 615 -5.14 -4.99 24.06
CA GLY A 615 -4.53 -3.72 24.45
C GLY A 615 -3.40 -3.28 23.53
N ASP A 616 -2.49 -4.20 23.20
CA ASP A 616 -1.38 -3.94 22.26
C ASP A 616 -1.89 -3.63 20.84
N ALA A 617 -2.90 -4.35 20.36
CA ALA A 617 -3.50 -4.10 19.06
C ALA A 617 -4.21 -2.74 19.00
N LEU A 618 -4.90 -2.34 20.06
CA LEU A 618 -5.56 -1.02 20.18
C LEU A 618 -4.52 0.12 20.27
N ALA A 619 -3.41 -0.09 20.98
CA ALA A 619 -2.32 0.87 21.02
C ALA A 619 -1.74 1.10 19.62
N ARG A 620 -1.43 0.03 18.87
CA ARG A 620 -0.96 0.10 17.49
C ARG A 620 -1.99 0.72 16.54
N LEU A 621 -3.29 0.42 16.72
CA LEU A 621 -4.37 1.05 15.94
C LEU A 621 -4.39 2.58 16.14
N THR A 622 -4.08 3.03 17.34
CA THR A 622 -3.99 4.46 17.68
C THR A 622 -2.70 5.08 17.14
N GLU A 623 -1.56 4.44 17.33
CA GLU A 623 -0.25 4.89 16.84
C GLU A 623 -0.21 4.97 15.30
N SER A 624 -0.86 4.03 14.60
CA SER A 624 -1.00 4.06 13.14
C SER A 624 -1.96 5.14 12.62
N GLY A 625 -2.59 5.91 13.52
CA GLY A 625 -3.53 6.96 13.16
C GLY A 625 -4.82 6.44 12.52
N LEU A 626 -5.22 5.19 12.76
CA LEU A 626 -6.47 4.62 12.27
C LEU A 626 -7.63 4.86 13.24
N ALA A 627 -7.34 5.01 14.54
CA ALA A 627 -8.31 5.37 15.57
C ALA A 627 -7.75 6.42 16.54
N PHE A 628 -8.65 7.14 17.18
CA PHE A 628 -8.36 8.00 18.32
C PHE A 628 -8.74 7.29 19.62
N ARG A 629 -7.98 7.53 20.68
CA ARG A 629 -8.32 7.07 22.03
C ARG A 629 -8.64 8.26 22.91
N ARG A 630 -9.74 8.16 23.64
CA ARG A 630 -10.12 9.08 24.73
C ARG A 630 -10.17 8.31 26.04
N GLY A 631 -9.49 8.79 27.06
CA GLY A 631 -9.36 8.11 28.35
C GLY A 631 -8.25 7.06 28.39
N THR A 632 -8.18 6.33 29.48
CA THR A 632 -7.22 5.25 29.74
C THR A 632 -7.95 3.94 30.01
N PRO A 633 -7.46 2.77 29.54
CA PRO A 633 -8.05 1.49 29.89
C PRO A 633 -8.16 1.30 31.42
N PRO A 634 -9.27 0.74 31.97
CA PRO A 634 -10.37 0.11 31.23
C PRO A 634 -11.42 1.09 30.67
N ASP A 635 -11.51 2.34 31.13
CA ASP A 635 -12.55 3.31 30.75
C ASP A 635 -12.27 4.03 29.41
N ALA A 636 -11.34 3.49 28.60
CA ALA A 636 -10.99 4.09 27.31
C ALA A 636 -12.07 3.85 26.25
N VAL A 637 -12.30 4.88 25.45
CA VAL A 637 -13.17 4.84 24.27
C VAL A 637 -12.32 5.10 23.03
N TYR A 638 -12.54 4.29 22.00
CA TYR A 638 -11.85 4.36 20.72
C TYR A 638 -12.82 4.78 19.62
N THR A 639 -12.38 5.68 18.77
CA THR A 639 -13.17 6.19 17.65
C THR A 639 -12.37 6.06 16.36
N PHE A 640 -12.90 5.44 15.32
CA PHE A 640 -12.22 5.39 14.01
C PHE A 640 -11.98 6.80 13.47
N LYS A 641 -10.73 7.08 13.08
CA LYS A 641 -10.31 8.41 12.58
C LYS A 641 -11.09 8.82 11.33
N HIS A 642 -11.40 7.85 10.47
CA HIS A 642 -12.20 8.03 9.26
C HIS A 642 -13.30 6.98 9.18
N ALA A 643 -14.53 7.39 8.85
CA ALA A 643 -15.64 6.47 8.68
C ALA A 643 -15.38 5.43 7.59
N LEU A 644 -14.66 5.81 6.52
CA LEU A 644 -14.26 4.90 5.44
C LEU A 644 -13.31 3.79 5.89
N VAL A 645 -12.48 4.02 6.93
CA VAL A 645 -11.64 2.95 7.52
C VAL A 645 -12.51 1.92 8.23
N GLN A 646 -13.52 2.37 8.99
CA GLN A 646 -14.52 1.49 9.60
C GLN A 646 -15.25 0.67 8.55
N ASP A 647 -15.79 1.34 7.51
CA ASP A 647 -16.54 0.70 6.43
C ASP A 647 -15.66 -0.35 5.71
N ALA A 648 -14.38 -0.03 5.41
CA ALA A 648 -13.45 -0.95 4.77
C ALA A 648 -13.15 -2.18 5.64
N ALA A 649 -12.89 -1.98 6.94
CA ALA A 649 -12.67 -3.06 7.90
C ALA A 649 -13.90 -3.97 8.02
N TYR A 650 -15.08 -3.39 8.12
CA TYR A 650 -16.35 -4.13 8.19
C TYR A 650 -16.63 -4.91 6.89
N ASP A 651 -16.41 -4.29 5.72
CA ASP A 651 -16.67 -4.89 4.41
C ASP A 651 -15.70 -6.02 4.06
N SER A 652 -14.55 -6.09 4.69
CA SER A 652 -13.61 -7.20 4.53
C SER A 652 -14.09 -8.50 5.17
N LEU A 653 -15.02 -8.44 6.13
CA LEU A 653 -15.63 -9.63 6.77
C LEU A 653 -16.58 -10.35 5.82
N LEU A 654 -16.58 -11.69 5.84
CA LEU A 654 -17.60 -12.51 5.21
C LEU A 654 -18.98 -12.23 5.80
N LYS A 655 -20.04 -12.43 5.00
CA LYS A 655 -21.43 -12.21 5.45
C LYS A 655 -21.76 -13.08 6.67
N SER A 656 -21.39 -14.36 6.65
CA SER A 656 -21.56 -15.27 7.79
C SER A 656 -20.83 -14.78 9.05
N ARG A 657 -19.56 -14.36 8.88
CA ARG A 657 -18.76 -13.85 9.99
C ARG A 657 -19.33 -12.56 10.58
N ARG A 658 -19.88 -11.66 9.75
CA ARG A 658 -20.60 -10.46 10.23
C ARG A 658 -21.79 -10.85 11.08
N GLN A 659 -22.61 -11.81 10.64
CA GLN A 659 -23.77 -12.30 11.36
C GLN A 659 -23.39 -12.89 12.72
N ASP A 660 -22.39 -13.78 12.76
CA ASP A 660 -21.88 -14.40 13.98
C ASP A 660 -21.34 -13.35 14.96
N LEU A 661 -20.58 -12.37 14.43
CA LEU A 661 -19.99 -11.31 15.23
C LEU A 661 -21.06 -10.40 15.83
N HIS A 662 -22.06 -9.99 15.06
CA HIS A 662 -23.19 -9.22 15.58
C HIS A 662 -23.99 -10.01 16.63
N GLY A 663 -24.21 -11.31 16.44
CA GLY A 663 -24.85 -12.16 17.42
C GLY A 663 -24.05 -12.28 18.73
N LYS A 664 -22.69 -12.33 18.61
CA LYS A 664 -21.81 -12.32 19.78
C LYS A 664 -21.83 -10.98 20.50
N ILE A 665 -21.76 -9.86 19.77
CA ILE A 665 -21.84 -8.50 20.34
C ILE A 665 -23.15 -8.32 21.08
N ALA A 666 -24.28 -8.69 20.48
CA ALA A 666 -25.60 -8.56 21.11
C ALA A 666 -25.70 -9.33 22.43
N ARG A 667 -25.25 -10.60 22.46
CA ARG A 667 -25.20 -11.41 23.67
C ARG A 667 -24.29 -10.80 24.74
N VAL A 668 -23.09 -10.35 24.36
CA VAL A 668 -22.18 -9.73 25.33
C VAL A 668 -22.75 -8.43 25.89
N ILE A 669 -23.41 -7.60 25.08
CA ILE A 669 -24.11 -6.40 25.57
C ILE A 669 -25.21 -6.78 26.56
N GLN A 670 -26.03 -7.73 26.22
CA GLN A 670 -27.15 -8.15 27.08
C GLN A 670 -26.69 -8.75 28.42
N GLU A 671 -25.63 -9.57 28.41
CA GLU A 671 -25.13 -10.29 29.57
C GLU A 671 -24.22 -9.45 30.47
N ARG A 672 -23.34 -8.63 29.88
CA ARG A 672 -22.27 -7.92 30.62
C ARG A 672 -22.48 -6.42 30.72
N PHE A 673 -23.25 -5.83 29.82
CA PHE A 673 -23.50 -4.39 29.76
C PHE A 673 -25.00 -4.05 29.82
N PRO A 674 -25.74 -4.49 30.87
CA PRO A 674 -27.18 -4.28 30.95
C PRO A 674 -27.57 -2.80 30.96
N ALA A 675 -26.67 -1.92 31.35
CA ALA A 675 -26.90 -0.48 31.26
C ALA A 675 -27.09 -0.04 29.80
N ILE A 676 -26.22 -0.45 28.86
CA ILE A 676 -26.34 -0.17 27.42
C ILE A 676 -27.66 -0.77 26.89
N ALA A 677 -27.97 -2.03 27.25
CA ALA A 677 -29.19 -2.67 26.79
C ALA A 677 -30.49 -1.94 27.27
N THR A 678 -30.41 -1.18 28.37
CA THR A 678 -31.55 -0.43 28.92
C THR A 678 -31.59 1.00 28.43
N THR A 679 -30.41 1.67 28.31
CA THR A 679 -30.33 3.09 27.88
C THR A 679 -30.35 3.27 26.38
N GLU A 680 -29.81 2.28 25.62
CA GLU A 680 -29.67 2.31 24.17
C GLU A 680 -30.22 1.02 23.54
N PRO A 681 -31.52 0.68 23.74
CA PRO A 681 -32.09 -0.56 23.24
C PRO A 681 -32.01 -0.68 21.69
N GLU A 682 -31.93 0.41 20.98
CA GLU A 682 -31.76 0.47 19.53
C GLU A 682 -30.42 -0.12 19.07
N VAL A 683 -29.35 0.04 19.85
CA VAL A 683 -28.03 -0.57 19.56
C VAL A 683 -28.13 -2.09 19.63
N LEU A 684 -28.76 -2.62 20.68
CA LEU A 684 -28.97 -4.06 20.84
C LEU A 684 -29.89 -4.61 19.73
N ALA A 685 -30.97 -3.92 19.41
CA ALA A 685 -31.88 -4.27 18.34
C ALA A 685 -31.20 -4.32 16.96
N LEU A 686 -30.31 -3.36 16.68
CA LEU A 686 -29.53 -3.31 15.45
C LEU A 686 -28.61 -4.54 15.31
N HIS A 687 -27.90 -4.91 16.39
CA HIS A 687 -27.02 -6.07 16.39
C HIS A 687 -27.80 -7.38 16.19
N TYR A 688 -28.93 -7.58 16.87
CA TYR A 688 -29.77 -8.74 16.62
C TYR A 688 -30.32 -8.79 15.19
N THR A 689 -30.77 -7.66 14.66
CA THR A 689 -31.24 -7.58 13.27
C THR A 689 -30.15 -7.96 12.27
N ARG A 690 -28.92 -7.46 12.45
CA ARG A 690 -27.77 -7.77 11.59
C ARG A 690 -27.26 -9.21 11.74
N ALA A 691 -27.51 -9.81 12.90
CA ALA A 691 -27.24 -11.23 13.13
C ALA A 691 -28.30 -12.15 12.49
N GLY A 692 -29.43 -11.61 12.02
CA GLY A 692 -30.56 -12.39 11.51
C GLY A 692 -31.46 -12.95 12.61
N LEU A 693 -31.27 -12.51 13.85
CA LEU A 693 -32.03 -12.93 15.05
C LEU A 693 -33.23 -11.97 15.25
N HIS A 694 -34.20 -12.08 14.35
CA HIS A 694 -35.35 -11.16 14.31
C HIS A 694 -36.28 -11.25 15.48
N MET A 695 -36.41 -12.44 16.09
CA MET A 695 -37.27 -12.65 17.27
C MET A 695 -36.72 -11.95 18.51
N GLU A 696 -35.41 -11.89 18.65
CA GLU A 696 -34.67 -11.20 19.71
C GLU A 696 -34.60 -9.67 19.44
N ALA A 697 -34.55 -9.27 18.18
CA ALA A 697 -34.51 -7.86 17.81
C ALA A 697 -35.85 -7.13 18.05
N ALA A 698 -36.99 -7.80 17.84
CA ALA A 698 -38.31 -7.16 17.88
C ALA A 698 -38.65 -6.54 19.25
N PRO A 699 -38.44 -7.19 20.41
CA PRO A 699 -38.65 -6.57 21.71
C PRO A 699 -37.76 -5.33 21.95
N CYS A 700 -36.52 -5.37 21.49
CA CYS A 700 -35.58 -4.27 21.65
C CYS A 700 -36.01 -3.05 20.81
N TRP A 701 -36.49 -3.25 19.58
CA TRP A 701 -37.05 -2.17 18.75
C TRP A 701 -38.32 -1.56 19.37
N LEU A 702 -39.19 -2.35 20.01
CA LEU A 702 -40.34 -1.86 20.71
C LEU A 702 -39.97 -0.99 21.92
N LEU A 703 -38.93 -1.37 22.67
CA LEU A 703 -38.41 -0.60 23.79
C LEU A 703 -37.79 0.73 23.30
N ALA A 704 -37.03 0.71 22.21
CA ALA A 704 -36.41 1.89 21.59
C ALA A 704 -37.48 2.90 21.14
N THR A 705 -38.58 2.45 20.53
CA THR A 705 -39.70 3.32 20.14
C THR A 705 -40.44 3.90 21.34
N ALA A 706 -40.60 3.12 22.42
CA ALA A 706 -41.28 3.57 23.64
C ALA A 706 -40.46 4.67 24.38
N SER A 707 -39.12 4.53 24.44
CA SER A 707 -38.26 5.54 25.06
C SER A 707 -38.16 6.84 24.20
N GLY A 708 -38.12 6.75 22.88
CA GLY A 708 -38.15 7.91 21.99
C GLY A 708 -39.46 8.71 22.09
N PHE A 709 -40.61 8.06 22.34
CA PHE A 709 -41.87 8.76 22.61
C PHE A 709 -41.91 9.41 24.01
N ALA A 710 -41.23 8.83 25.00
CA ALA A 710 -41.11 9.44 26.32
C ALA A 710 -40.29 10.71 26.32
N ASP A 711 -39.17 10.75 25.57
CA ASP A 711 -38.34 11.93 25.43
C ASP A 711 -39.01 13.07 24.62
N LEU A 712 -39.82 12.72 23.61
CA LEU A 712 -40.65 13.68 22.90
C LEU A 712 -41.78 14.28 23.74
N ALA A 713 -42.31 13.48 24.68
CA ALA A 713 -43.32 13.94 25.60
C ALA A 713 -42.76 14.88 26.69
N THR A 714 -41.53 14.58 27.17
CA THR A 714 -40.85 15.45 28.15
C THR A 714 -40.28 16.75 27.53
N ALA A 715 -39.89 16.72 26.25
CA ALA A 715 -39.45 17.90 25.51
C ALA A 715 -40.58 18.87 25.16
N ARG A 716 -41.87 18.50 25.28
CA ARG A 716 -43.04 19.34 24.99
C ARG A 716 -43.71 19.98 26.21
N CYS A 717 -43.15 19.86 27.42
CA CYS A 717 -43.61 20.63 28.58
C CYS A 717 -42.63 21.75 28.92
N PRO A 718 -42.81 22.98 28.41
CA PRO A 718 -42.16 24.13 29.02
C PRO A 718 -42.83 24.36 30.36
N ALA A 719 -42.03 24.46 31.41
CA ALA A 719 -42.49 24.83 32.76
C ALA A 719 -43.19 26.19 32.73
N SER A 720 -44.49 26.18 32.85
CA SER A 720 -45.25 27.36 33.23
C SER A 720 -45.86 27.16 34.59
N SER A 721 -45.26 27.91 35.57
CA SER A 721 -45.85 28.47 36.81
C SER A 721 -47.00 27.76 37.50
N GLN A 722 -46.68 27.43 38.78
CA GLN A 722 -47.56 27.35 39.91
C GLN A 722 -48.93 28.06 39.75
N HIS A 723 -50.01 27.34 39.99
CA HIS A 723 -51.10 27.52 40.95
C HIS A 723 -52.30 26.66 40.61
N GLY A 724 -52.68 25.83 41.57
CA GLY A 724 -54.12 25.64 41.89
C GLY A 724 -54.87 24.47 41.27
N ALA A 725 -55.34 23.64 42.15
CA ALA A 725 -56.55 22.83 42.11
C ALA A 725 -56.46 21.38 41.56
N ALA A 726 -56.55 20.51 42.54
CA ALA A 726 -56.99 19.15 42.42
C ALA A 726 -58.36 19.02 41.71
N SER A 727 -58.52 18.05 40.84
CA SER A 727 -59.71 17.21 40.76
C SER A 727 -59.69 16.30 39.51
N MET A 728 -59.82 15.03 39.75
CA MET A 728 -60.51 13.99 38.94
C MET A 728 -60.22 13.86 37.45
N CYS A 729 -59.58 12.74 37.08
CA CYS A 729 -60.31 11.78 36.24
C CYS A 729 -59.60 10.41 36.21
N SER A 730 -60.41 9.41 36.48
CA SER A 730 -60.14 7.97 36.47
C SER A 730 -60.00 7.46 35.03
N PRO A 731 -59.37 6.26 34.81
CA PRO A 731 -59.03 5.78 33.47
C PRO A 731 -60.20 5.06 32.82
N ALA A 732 -60.37 5.27 31.52
CA ALA A 732 -61.21 4.42 30.68
C ALA A 732 -60.39 3.78 29.56
N ARG A 733 -60.52 2.46 29.54
CA ARG A 733 -60.10 1.47 28.54
C ARG A 733 -60.37 1.87 27.07
N VAL A 734 -59.41 1.65 26.19
CA VAL A 734 -59.51 0.62 25.13
C VAL A 734 -58.09 0.33 24.66
#